data_8b0fe21147807555f9b9ab48d17623b4
#
_entry.id   8b0fe21147807555f9b9ab48d17623b4
#
_cell.length_a   1.000
_cell.length_b   1.000
_cell.length_c   1.000
_cell.angle_alpha   90.00
_cell.angle_beta   90.00
_cell.angle_gamma   90.00
#
_symmetry.space_group_name_H-M   'P 1'
#
loop_
_entity.id
_entity.type
_entity.pdbx_description
1 polymer ?
#
loop_
_entity_poly.entity_id
_entity_poly.type
_entity_poly.pdbx_seq_one_letter_code
_entity_poly.pdbx_strand_id
1 'polypeptide(L)'
;MGYFSWSQIEVSGIVYNEKGRPKERVEIHIQSTGVNQMTDGSGRYGLEVAEAGIYKLIAFTYGYQIFEKLIQISSDTLIDIALVKLSQDLSEVVILDQKQRVFNLGRLNTVEGTRIYAGKKNEVILVDQIVGNKASNNARQVYSQIVGLNIYESGDGGLQLSIGGRGLDPNRSANFNTRQNGYDISPDVLGYPESYYTPPAEALSQIQVVRGAAALQYGTQFGGLINFKMHQPAPGKKLELIARQSVGSFNFLSSFNSLSGTVGKLSYYTYFHHKQSDGFRPNSGYKSNNTFTYLNYQFNSETSLSFEYTYLNYLAQQSGGLTDTQFDLDPIYSNRTRNWFEIDWNLAALNFNHNFSSKTKLSAMIFGLVAERNSLGYRGNPINLNSSPVAEDDYKDQNGDFIYNRDLIAGVFRNYGTELRLLSRYKLKGTAGVFLLGTKFYKSRNTAKQGPGSIGIDANFNFNYERYPDYPNQSDFTFPNLNFSLFGENIFFINEKFAVTPGFRFEHIFTESEGVYSEVLFDIAQNPISNVEQIDDRSFNRSFMLFGLGLSHTIGPKAEGYANISQNYRSVTFSDIRTVSPTFIVDPDITDEQGYTVDLGIRSLTTKTLNFDVSIFGLLYDDRIGIILDDRANRVRKNIGEAFIYGMEIFGDLNLVSSLNKDWKEVKLNVFINTAFTESSYLASEENNVKGKKVEFIPMLNFKTGVNFGFRNLMGSLQWIYLSEQFTDVENSTIAVDGDNRNGLIGEIPSYHVMDLSFAYSFKNFKIESGINNLMNTFYFTRRATSYPGPGIIPSESRSFYTTLQVKF
;
A
#
# COMPACT_ATOMS: atom_id res chain seq x y z
N MET A 1 19.75 -40.37 -42.67
CA MET A 1 18.98 -39.40 -41.91
C MET A 1 17.92 -40.16 -41.14
N GLY A 2 18.18 -40.50 -39.87
CA GLY A 2 17.22 -41.21 -39.05
C GLY A 2 16.30 -40.20 -38.37
N TYR A 3 15.00 -40.26 -38.64
CA TYR A 3 13.98 -39.55 -37.89
C TYR A 3 13.86 -40.23 -36.53
N PHE A 4 14.30 -39.59 -35.46
CA PHE A 4 13.92 -39.95 -34.11
C PHE A 4 12.44 -39.54 -33.92
N SER A 5 11.52 -40.47 -33.98
CA SER A 5 10.15 -40.38 -33.53
C SER A 5 10.20 -40.33 -31.99
N TRP A 6 9.91 -39.19 -31.38
CA TRP A 6 9.68 -39.11 -29.95
C TRP A 6 8.30 -39.72 -29.69
N SER A 7 8.27 -40.89 -29.04
CA SER A 7 7.03 -41.48 -28.57
C SER A 7 6.47 -40.58 -27.46
N GLN A 8 5.42 -39.83 -27.75
CA GLN A 8 4.63 -39.11 -26.74
C GLN A 8 3.86 -40.16 -25.94
N ILE A 9 3.83 -39.96 -24.59
CA ILE A 9 3.11 -40.84 -23.69
C ILE A 9 1.75 -40.21 -23.44
N GLU A 10 0.68 -40.94 -23.64
CA GLU A 10 -0.69 -40.49 -23.42
C GLU A 10 -1.16 -40.77 -22.00
N VAL A 11 -1.72 -39.73 -21.32
CA VAL A 11 -2.44 -39.82 -20.05
C VAL A 11 -3.90 -39.55 -20.33
N SER A 12 -4.73 -40.58 -20.28
CA SER A 12 -6.15 -40.47 -20.60
C SER A 12 -7.04 -41.00 -19.48
N GLY A 13 -8.33 -40.76 -19.55
CA GLY A 13 -9.31 -41.24 -18.57
C GLY A 13 -10.67 -40.55 -18.66
N ILE A 14 -11.57 -40.92 -17.75
CA ILE A 14 -12.89 -40.33 -17.64
C ILE A 14 -13.03 -39.61 -16.30
N VAL A 15 -13.62 -38.43 -16.30
CA VAL A 15 -13.95 -37.68 -15.11
C VAL A 15 -15.41 -37.90 -14.73
N TYR A 16 -15.64 -38.29 -13.49
CA TYR A 16 -16.97 -38.55 -12.95
C TYR A 16 -17.37 -37.49 -11.91
N ASN A 17 -18.62 -37.13 -11.90
CA ASN A 17 -19.22 -36.30 -10.85
C ASN A 17 -19.53 -37.14 -9.57
N GLU A 18 -20.03 -36.46 -8.52
CA GLU A 18 -20.39 -37.06 -7.23
C GLU A 18 -21.49 -38.17 -7.30
N LYS A 19 -22.15 -38.29 -8.43
CA LYS A 19 -23.19 -39.33 -8.71
C LYS A 19 -22.65 -40.44 -9.62
N GLY A 20 -21.34 -40.48 -9.86
CA GLY A 20 -20.71 -41.47 -10.74
C GLY A 20 -21.08 -41.31 -12.24
N ARG A 21 -21.58 -40.14 -12.66
CA ARG A 21 -21.87 -39.87 -14.09
C ARG A 21 -20.71 -39.11 -14.71
N PRO A 22 -20.39 -39.37 -16.01
CA PRO A 22 -19.36 -38.59 -16.71
C PRO A 22 -19.63 -37.10 -16.64
N LYS A 23 -18.56 -36.31 -16.43
CA LYS A 23 -18.62 -34.86 -16.29
C LYS A 23 -17.87 -34.16 -17.40
N GLU A 24 -18.61 -33.45 -18.26
CA GLU A 24 -18.03 -32.59 -19.29
C GLU A 24 -17.49 -31.27 -18.74
N ARG A 25 -16.60 -30.64 -19.51
CA ARG A 25 -16.03 -29.31 -19.21
C ARG A 25 -15.27 -29.26 -17.89
N VAL A 26 -14.56 -30.32 -17.58
CA VAL A 26 -13.57 -30.36 -16.51
C VAL A 26 -12.21 -30.06 -17.12
N GLU A 27 -11.49 -29.10 -16.60
CA GLU A 27 -10.15 -28.78 -17.05
C GLU A 27 -9.18 -29.75 -16.38
N ILE A 28 -8.47 -30.53 -17.17
CA ILE A 28 -7.43 -31.46 -16.74
C ILE A 28 -6.07 -30.88 -17.12
N HIS A 29 -5.15 -30.87 -16.19
CA HIS A 29 -3.87 -30.24 -16.41
C HIS A 29 -2.75 -30.99 -15.69
N ILE A 30 -1.58 -31.09 -16.33
CA ILE A 30 -0.37 -31.62 -15.74
C ILE A 30 0.54 -30.46 -15.34
N GLN A 31 0.72 -30.31 -14.00
CA GLN A 31 1.49 -29.23 -13.42
C GLN A 31 2.95 -29.32 -13.82
N SER A 32 3.65 -28.72 -14.46
CA SER A 32 5.04 -28.72 -14.93
C SER A 32 5.20 -28.80 -16.45
N THR A 33 4.20 -29.29 -17.17
CA THR A 33 4.33 -29.44 -18.63
C THR A 33 3.56 -28.34 -19.38
N GLY A 34 2.60 -27.66 -18.71
CA GLY A 34 1.68 -26.71 -19.36
C GLY A 34 0.62 -27.36 -20.24
N VAL A 35 0.58 -28.69 -20.28
CA VAL A 35 -0.40 -29.45 -21.06
C VAL A 35 -1.72 -29.44 -20.31
N ASN A 36 -2.78 -29.01 -20.97
CA ASN A 36 -4.15 -29.02 -20.43
C ASN A 36 -5.16 -29.39 -21.52
N GLN A 37 -6.29 -29.97 -21.09
CA GLN A 37 -7.42 -30.30 -21.93
C GLN A 37 -8.72 -30.21 -21.15
N MET A 38 -9.81 -29.85 -21.83
CA MET A 38 -11.17 -29.93 -21.30
C MET A 38 -11.77 -31.30 -21.61
N THR A 39 -12.48 -31.91 -20.64
CA THR A 39 -13.24 -33.15 -20.91
C THR A 39 -14.34 -32.90 -21.92
N ASP A 40 -14.55 -33.88 -22.79
CA ASP A 40 -15.61 -33.90 -23.79
C ASP A 40 -17.02 -34.17 -23.17
N GLY A 41 -18.05 -34.29 -23.99
CA GLY A 41 -19.42 -34.57 -23.56
C GLY A 41 -19.63 -35.92 -22.86
N SER A 42 -18.66 -36.86 -23.00
CA SER A 42 -18.63 -38.16 -22.34
C SER A 42 -17.66 -38.18 -21.15
N GLY A 43 -17.14 -37.01 -20.71
CA GLY A 43 -16.23 -36.86 -19.59
C GLY A 43 -14.80 -37.32 -19.87
N ARG A 44 -14.42 -37.60 -21.12
CA ARG A 44 -13.10 -38.11 -21.48
C ARG A 44 -12.09 -37.04 -21.68
N TYR A 45 -10.82 -37.32 -21.31
CA TYR A 45 -9.65 -36.49 -21.57
C TYR A 45 -8.46 -37.33 -22.04
N GLY A 46 -7.52 -36.71 -22.79
CA GLY A 46 -6.24 -37.28 -23.17
C GLY A 46 -5.19 -36.21 -23.25
N LEU A 47 -4.12 -36.36 -22.45
CA LEU A 47 -3.00 -35.42 -22.37
C LEU A 47 -1.73 -36.12 -22.84
N GLU A 48 -0.91 -35.45 -23.64
CA GLU A 48 0.34 -35.97 -24.12
C GLU A 48 1.52 -35.40 -23.34
N VAL A 49 2.38 -36.22 -22.79
CA VAL A 49 3.62 -35.82 -22.13
C VAL A 49 4.84 -36.31 -22.91
N ALA A 50 5.88 -35.51 -22.96
CA ALA A 50 7.05 -35.74 -23.78
C ALA A 50 8.03 -36.79 -23.18
N GLU A 51 8.02 -36.95 -21.85
CA GLU A 51 8.99 -37.81 -21.16
C GLU A 51 8.34 -38.58 -20.00
N ALA A 52 8.89 -39.74 -19.66
CA ALA A 52 8.52 -40.48 -18.46
C ALA A 52 8.97 -39.71 -17.20
N GLY A 53 8.12 -39.63 -16.16
CA GLY A 53 8.43 -38.89 -14.95
C GLY A 53 7.34 -38.93 -13.90
N ILE A 54 7.56 -38.22 -12.81
CA ILE A 54 6.54 -38.00 -11.76
C ILE A 54 5.91 -36.64 -12.04
N TYR A 55 4.58 -36.64 -12.23
CA TYR A 55 3.80 -35.49 -12.56
C TYR A 55 2.66 -35.30 -11.58
N LYS A 56 2.21 -34.08 -11.40
CA LYS A 56 1.01 -33.76 -10.64
C LYS A 56 -0.15 -33.50 -11.60
N LEU A 57 -1.12 -34.43 -11.59
CA LEU A 57 -2.36 -34.31 -12.33
C LEU A 57 -3.37 -33.51 -11.52
N ILE A 58 -3.98 -32.51 -12.13
CA ILE A 58 -4.97 -31.64 -11.52
C ILE A 58 -6.22 -31.67 -12.39
N ALA A 59 -7.39 -31.83 -11.75
CA ALA A 59 -8.68 -31.66 -12.41
C ALA A 59 -9.50 -30.57 -11.71
N PHE A 60 -10.03 -29.64 -12.52
CA PHE A 60 -10.78 -28.51 -12.02
C PHE A 60 -12.07 -28.31 -12.81
N THR A 61 -13.17 -28.10 -12.10
CA THR A 61 -14.44 -27.59 -12.65
C THR A 61 -15.22 -26.89 -11.57
N TYR A 62 -16.07 -25.94 -11.97
CA TYR A 62 -16.87 -25.15 -11.04
C TYR A 62 -17.82 -26.02 -10.22
N GLY A 63 -17.87 -25.79 -8.91
CA GLY A 63 -18.75 -26.51 -7.98
C GLY A 63 -18.19 -27.82 -7.45
N TYR A 64 -16.92 -28.16 -7.75
CA TYR A 64 -16.23 -29.36 -7.26
C TYR A 64 -14.92 -29.01 -6.59
N GLN A 65 -14.47 -29.86 -5.64
CA GLN A 65 -13.14 -29.77 -5.06
C GLN A 65 -12.10 -30.03 -6.15
N ILE A 66 -10.98 -29.30 -6.11
CA ILE A 66 -9.85 -29.55 -7.01
C ILE A 66 -9.32 -30.96 -6.71
N PHE A 67 -9.29 -31.79 -7.74
CA PHE A 67 -8.62 -33.08 -7.65
C PHE A 67 -7.12 -32.89 -7.94
N GLU A 68 -6.28 -33.36 -7.05
CA GLU A 68 -4.82 -33.34 -7.25
C GLU A 68 -4.25 -34.71 -6.91
N LYS A 69 -3.41 -35.25 -7.79
CA LYS A 69 -2.75 -36.53 -7.58
C LYS A 69 -1.34 -36.52 -8.19
N LEU A 70 -0.34 -36.96 -7.42
CA LEU A 70 0.96 -37.27 -7.97
C LEU A 70 0.87 -38.63 -8.71
N ILE A 71 1.27 -38.65 -9.97
CA ILE A 71 1.25 -39.80 -10.85
C ILE A 71 2.64 -40.07 -11.40
N GLN A 72 3.03 -41.34 -11.45
CA GLN A 72 4.25 -41.76 -12.11
C GLN A 72 3.87 -42.24 -13.50
N ILE A 73 4.37 -41.59 -14.52
CA ILE A 73 4.11 -41.90 -15.93
C ILE A 73 5.37 -42.56 -16.49
N SER A 74 5.24 -43.77 -16.96
CA SER A 74 6.32 -44.52 -17.65
C SER A 74 5.90 -45.04 -19.02
N SER A 75 4.60 -45.13 -19.30
CA SER A 75 3.97 -45.53 -20.56
C SER A 75 2.56 -44.94 -20.58
N ASP A 76 1.80 -45.14 -21.64
CA ASP A 76 0.40 -44.75 -21.72
C ASP A 76 -0.35 -45.18 -20.46
N THR A 77 -1.00 -44.20 -19.82
CA THR A 77 -1.55 -44.36 -18.47
C THR A 77 -3.01 -43.92 -18.44
N LEU A 78 -3.89 -44.81 -17.98
CA LEU A 78 -5.32 -44.52 -17.80
C LEU A 78 -5.61 -44.13 -16.34
N ILE A 79 -6.21 -42.96 -16.13
CA ILE A 79 -6.55 -42.47 -14.82
C ILE A 79 -7.96 -41.89 -14.82
N ASP A 80 -8.88 -42.60 -14.19
CA ASP A 80 -10.22 -42.06 -13.95
C ASP A 80 -10.22 -41.15 -12.71
N ILE A 81 -10.98 -40.06 -12.80
CA ILE A 81 -11.07 -39.02 -11.78
C ILE A 81 -12.49 -38.94 -11.24
N ALA A 82 -12.69 -39.19 -9.97
CA ALA A 82 -13.96 -38.93 -9.29
C ALA A 82 -13.92 -37.57 -8.60
N LEU A 83 -14.75 -36.64 -9.07
CA LEU A 83 -14.84 -35.31 -8.49
C LEU A 83 -15.74 -35.33 -7.25
N VAL A 84 -15.27 -34.72 -6.20
CA VAL A 84 -16.04 -34.48 -4.97
C VAL A 84 -16.75 -33.13 -5.12
N LYS A 85 -18.09 -33.15 -5.08
CA LYS A 85 -18.85 -31.90 -5.13
C LYS A 85 -18.45 -31.01 -3.96
N LEU A 86 -18.17 -29.75 -4.23
CA LEU A 86 -18.08 -28.75 -3.20
C LEU A 86 -19.40 -28.73 -2.42
N SER A 87 -19.40 -29.36 -1.25
CA SER A 87 -20.49 -29.12 -0.30
C SER A 87 -20.35 -27.66 0.09
N GLN A 88 -21.14 -26.77 -0.43
CA GLN A 88 -21.23 -25.31 -0.19
C GLN A 88 -20.16 -24.68 0.76
N ASP A 89 -19.05 -25.35 1.01
CA ASP A 89 -17.85 -24.86 1.65
C ASP A 89 -17.08 -24.16 0.57
N LEU A 90 -17.07 -22.82 0.60
CA LEU A 90 -16.21 -21.97 -0.20
C LEU A 90 -14.75 -22.37 0.08
N SER A 91 -14.27 -23.37 -0.64
CA SER A 91 -12.88 -23.78 -0.58
C SER A 91 -12.03 -22.65 -1.14
N GLU A 92 -10.92 -22.44 -0.53
CA GLU A 92 -9.80 -21.65 -0.99
C GLU A 92 -9.57 -21.93 -2.49
N VAL A 93 -10.06 -21.06 -3.36
CA VAL A 93 -9.75 -21.13 -4.80
C VAL A 93 -8.27 -20.84 -4.90
N VAL A 94 -7.52 -21.85 -5.17
CA VAL A 94 -6.06 -21.79 -5.22
C VAL A 94 -5.65 -20.79 -6.29
N ILE A 95 -4.84 -19.84 -5.92
CA ILE A 95 -4.15 -18.83 -6.76
C ILE A 95 -3.28 -19.46 -7.87
N LEU A 96 -3.30 -20.78 -8.05
CA LEU A 96 -2.50 -21.50 -9.05
C LEU A 96 -2.88 -21.17 -10.50
N ASP A 97 -4.16 -20.89 -10.81
CA ASP A 97 -4.56 -20.46 -12.16
C ASP A 97 -4.14 -19.00 -12.46
N GLN A 98 -3.98 -18.17 -11.43
CA GLN A 98 -3.49 -16.79 -11.55
C GLN A 98 -1.99 -16.70 -11.89
N LYS A 99 -1.16 -17.67 -11.48
CA LYS A 99 0.27 -17.71 -11.82
C LYS A 99 0.56 -17.91 -13.33
N GLN A 100 -0.41 -18.39 -14.09
CA GLN A 100 -0.29 -18.50 -15.56
C GLN A 100 -0.73 -17.23 -16.31
N ARG A 101 -1.38 -16.29 -15.61
CA ARG A 101 -1.82 -15.01 -16.19
C ARG A 101 -0.79 -13.95 -15.86
N VAL A 102 0.04 -13.63 -16.80
CA VAL A 102 1.26 -12.86 -16.60
C VAL A 102 1.01 -11.39 -16.22
N PHE A 103 -0.23 -10.89 -16.31
CA PHE A 103 -0.51 -9.45 -16.12
C PHE A 103 -1.87 -9.14 -15.52
N ASN A 104 -2.51 -10.04 -14.81
CA ASN A 104 -3.86 -9.80 -14.29
C ASN A 104 -3.85 -9.32 -12.84
N LEU A 105 -4.60 -8.25 -12.59
CA LEU A 105 -5.00 -7.85 -11.24
C LEU A 105 -5.79 -9.00 -10.61
N GLY A 106 -5.30 -9.51 -9.49
CA GLY A 106 -5.97 -10.55 -8.72
C GLY A 106 -7.11 -9.99 -7.86
N ARG A 107 -7.89 -10.89 -7.27
CA ARG A 107 -8.95 -10.55 -6.31
C ARG A 107 -8.90 -11.48 -5.12
N LEU A 108 -9.38 -10.99 -3.99
CA LEU A 108 -9.58 -11.78 -2.79
C LEU A 108 -10.83 -12.65 -2.95
N ASN A 109 -10.76 -13.86 -2.44
CA ASN A 109 -11.93 -14.73 -2.34
C ASN A 109 -12.94 -14.16 -1.33
N THR A 110 -14.19 -14.56 -1.45
CA THR A 110 -15.27 -14.17 -0.54
C THR A 110 -14.89 -14.36 0.93
N VAL A 111 -14.12 -15.40 1.24
CA VAL A 111 -13.56 -15.71 2.58
C VAL A 111 -12.13 -16.21 2.42
N GLU A 112 -11.17 -15.60 3.12
CA GLU A 112 -9.78 -16.06 3.21
C GLU A 112 -9.33 -16.16 4.67
N GLY A 113 -8.93 -17.38 5.08
CA GLY A 113 -8.60 -17.64 6.48
C GLY A 113 -9.75 -17.30 7.41
N THR A 114 -9.57 -16.30 8.26
CA THR A 114 -10.58 -15.74 9.17
C THR A 114 -11.06 -14.35 8.73
N ARG A 115 -11.13 -14.06 7.43
CA ARG A 115 -11.49 -12.74 6.89
C ARG A 115 -12.61 -12.85 5.85
N ILE A 116 -13.50 -11.85 5.80
CA ILE A 116 -14.64 -11.78 4.88
C ILE A 116 -14.43 -10.61 3.90
N TYR A 117 -14.57 -10.89 2.59
CA TYR A 117 -14.43 -9.90 1.52
C TYR A 117 -15.66 -9.83 0.60
N ALA A 118 -16.73 -10.55 0.92
CA ALA A 118 -17.98 -10.54 0.17
C ALA A 118 -18.57 -9.13 0.06
N GLY A 119 -19.00 -8.74 -1.12
CA GLY A 119 -19.61 -7.44 -1.39
C GLY A 119 -18.66 -6.24 -1.31
N LYS A 120 -17.35 -6.47 -1.18
CA LYS A 120 -16.34 -5.41 -1.05
C LYS A 120 -15.54 -5.23 -2.33
N LYS A 121 -15.22 -3.99 -2.68
CA LYS A 121 -14.21 -3.72 -3.70
C LYS A 121 -12.84 -4.11 -3.17
N ASN A 122 -12.17 -5.02 -3.86
CA ASN A 122 -10.83 -5.47 -3.51
C ASN A 122 -9.99 -5.72 -4.76
N GLU A 123 -8.71 -5.44 -4.65
CA GLU A 123 -7.73 -5.51 -5.72
C GLU A 123 -6.45 -6.15 -5.15
N VAL A 124 -5.87 -7.09 -5.87
CA VAL A 124 -4.65 -7.81 -5.46
C VAL A 124 -3.59 -7.68 -6.53
N ILE A 125 -2.49 -7.06 -6.19
CA ILE A 125 -1.29 -7.01 -7.04
C ILE A 125 -0.48 -8.25 -6.77
N LEU A 126 -0.24 -9.07 -7.80
CA LEU A 126 0.69 -10.19 -7.75
C LEU A 126 2.09 -9.69 -8.09
N VAL A 127 2.90 -9.41 -7.07
CA VAL A 127 4.17 -8.67 -7.22
C VAL A 127 5.20 -9.42 -8.07
N ASP A 128 5.20 -10.74 -8.06
CA ASP A 128 6.08 -11.56 -8.90
C ASP A 128 5.81 -11.37 -10.41
N GLN A 129 4.58 -10.99 -10.76
CA GLN A 129 4.13 -10.81 -12.14
C GLN A 129 4.38 -9.40 -12.69
N ILE A 130 4.78 -8.46 -11.83
CA ILE A 130 5.11 -7.10 -12.27
C ILE A 130 6.39 -7.13 -13.10
N VAL A 131 6.30 -6.56 -14.30
CA VAL A 131 7.44 -6.18 -15.12
C VAL A 131 7.66 -4.67 -14.89
N GLY A 132 8.56 -4.34 -13.97
CA GLY A 132 8.77 -2.96 -13.52
C GLY A 132 9.88 -2.87 -12.47
N ASN A 133 10.21 -1.65 -12.06
CA ASN A 133 11.28 -1.36 -11.10
C ASN A 133 10.87 -1.71 -9.66
N LYS A 134 11.05 -2.96 -9.29
CA LYS A 134 10.83 -3.45 -7.92
C LYS A 134 11.95 -3.05 -6.98
N ALA A 135 13.18 -2.94 -7.48
CA ALA A 135 14.35 -2.65 -6.66
C ALA A 135 14.28 -1.27 -5.98
N SER A 136 13.74 -0.26 -6.67
CA SER A 136 13.51 1.06 -6.07
C SER A 136 12.16 1.20 -5.36
N ASN A 137 11.33 0.14 -5.31
CA ASN A 137 9.94 0.26 -4.81
C ASN A 137 9.12 1.32 -5.56
N ASN A 138 9.32 1.48 -6.87
CA ASN A 138 8.65 2.52 -7.63
C ASN A 138 7.12 2.37 -7.57
N ALA A 139 6.47 3.21 -6.75
CA ALA A 139 5.05 3.11 -6.46
C ALA A 139 4.19 3.28 -7.71
N ARG A 140 4.59 4.18 -8.64
CA ARG A 140 3.88 4.41 -9.91
C ARG A 140 3.77 3.13 -10.73
N GLN A 141 4.84 2.32 -10.81
CA GLN A 141 4.84 1.06 -11.54
C GLN A 141 4.21 -0.09 -10.76
N VAL A 142 4.48 -0.18 -9.44
CA VAL A 142 3.96 -1.25 -8.59
C VAL A 142 2.43 -1.18 -8.46
N TYR A 143 1.88 0.03 -8.31
CA TYR A 143 0.43 0.24 -8.11
C TYR A 143 -0.30 0.68 -9.38
N SER A 144 0.32 0.58 -10.57
CA SER A 144 -0.26 1.04 -11.84
C SER A 144 -1.63 0.46 -12.15
N GLN A 145 -1.90 -0.76 -11.71
CA GLN A 145 -3.16 -1.46 -11.98
C GLN A 145 -4.27 -1.16 -10.96
N ILE A 146 -3.96 -0.53 -9.83
CA ILE A 146 -4.97 -0.12 -8.86
C ILE A 146 -5.62 1.18 -9.32
N VAL A 147 -6.96 1.17 -9.41
CA VAL A 147 -7.71 2.30 -9.94
C VAL A 147 -7.75 3.46 -8.94
N GLY A 148 -7.67 4.69 -9.44
CA GLY A 148 -7.90 5.91 -8.66
C GLY A 148 -6.91 6.15 -7.51
N LEU A 149 -5.72 5.54 -7.54
CA LEU A 149 -4.67 5.89 -6.59
C LEU A 149 -3.91 7.11 -7.09
N ASN A 150 -3.89 8.16 -6.26
CA ASN A 150 -2.99 9.28 -6.36
C ASN A 150 -1.72 8.96 -5.54
N ILE A 151 -0.55 9.30 -6.04
CA ILE A 151 0.74 8.90 -5.48
C ILE A 151 1.62 10.14 -5.33
N TYR A 152 2.18 10.37 -4.13
CA TYR A 152 3.24 11.33 -3.94
C TYR A 152 4.59 10.64 -4.10
N GLU A 153 5.44 11.21 -4.94
CA GLU A 153 6.79 10.73 -5.21
C GLU A 153 7.79 11.65 -4.51
N SER A 154 8.58 11.10 -3.59
CA SER A 154 9.52 11.89 -2.76
C SER A 154 11.00 11.59 -3.06
N GLY A 155 11.29 10.66 -3.96
CA GLY A 155 12.67 10.28 -4.28
C GLY A 155 13.44 9.61 -3.15
N ASP A 156 12.74 9.05 -2.17
CA ASP A 156 13.28 8.43 -0.95
C ASP A 156 13.58 6.92 -1.10
N GLY A 157 13.75 6.46 -2.31
CA GLY A 157 13.97 5.03 -2.62
C GLY A 157 12.76 4.15 -2.32
N GLY A 158 11.56 4.72 -2.26
CA GLY A 158 10.30 4.01 -2.02
C GLY A 158 10.14 3.50 -0.59
N LEU A 159 10.79 4.16 0.38
CA LEU A 159 10.67 3.81 1.79
C LEU A 159 9.32 4.24 2.37
N GLN A 160 8.90 5.47 2.07
CA GLN A 160 7.64 6.02 2.53
C GLN A 160 6.60 5.90 1.41
N LEU A 161 5.68 4.96 1.56
CA LEU A 161 4.56 4.85 0.64
C LEU A 161 3.58 6.00 0.90
N SER A 162 3.38 6.83 -0.11
CA SER A 162 2.45 7.95 -0.07
C SER A 162 1.39 7.76 -1.14
N ILE A 163 0.34 7.02 -0.82
CA ILE A 163 -0.80 6.78 -1.71
C ILE A 163 -2.11 7.20 -1.05
N GLY A 164 -2.92 7.92 -1.81
CA GLY A 164 -4.31 8.23 -1.52
C GLY A 164 -5.23 7.58 -2.53
N GLY A 165 -6.49 7.52 -2.24
CA GLY A 165 -7.48 7.00 -3.17
C GLY A 165 -8.80 7.72 -3.00
N ARG A 166 -9.50 7.97 -4.10
CA ARG A 166 -10.82 8.60 -4.07
C ARG A 166 -10.83 9.96 -3.36
N GLY A 167 -9.82 10.76 -3.65
CA GLY A 167 -9.72 12.09 -3.10
C GLY A 167 -9.17 12.21 -1.68
N LEU A 168 -8.65 11.14 -1.11
CA LEU A 168 -7.95 11.17 0.16
C LEU A 168 -6.50 11.61 -0.06
N ASP A 169 -6.00 12.49 0.82
CA ASP A 169 -4.61 12.95 0.77
C ASP A 169 -3.64 11.76 0.79
N PRO A 170 -2.74 11.65 -0.20
CA PRO A 170 -1.75 10.59 -0.27
C PRO A 170 -0.70 10.62 0.85
N ASN A 171 -0.57 11.72 1.59
CA ASN A 171 0.51 11.92 2.54
C ASN A 171 0.73 10.71 3.45
N ARG A 172 1.85 10.01 3.23
CA ARG A 172 2.29 8.80 3.96
C ARG A 172 1.20 7.75 4.17
N SER A 173 0.25 7.67 3.24
CA SER A 173 -0.89 6.73 3.27
C SER A 173 -1.72 6.76 4.56
N ALA A 174 -1.76 7.88 5.27
CA ALA A 174 -2.40 8.02 6.58
C ALA A 174 -3.90 7.73 6.58
N ASN A 175 -4.55 7.82 5.42
CA ASN A 175 -5.95 7.50 5.25
C ASN A 175 -6.26 6.00 5.06
N PHE A 176 -5.23 5.15 4.99
CA PHE A 176 -5.37 3.71 4.92
C PHE A 176 -4.93 3.03 6.23
N ASN A 177 -5.57 1.93 6.57
CA ASN A 177 -5.01 1.01 7.53
C ASN A 177 -3.91 0.18 6.84
N THR A 178 -2.65 0.40 7.20
CA THR A 178 -1.51 -0.30 6.60
C THR A 178 -1.09 -1.50 7.43
N ARG A 179 -1.01 -2.68 6.80
CA ARG A 179 -0.70 -3.94 7.46
C ARG A 179 0.36 -4.76 6.72
N GLN A 180 1.12 -5.55 7.46
CA GLN A 180 1.98 -6.61 6.94
C GLN A 180 1.46 -7.94 7.44
N ASN A 181 1.21 -8.90 6.56
CA ASN A 181 0.63 -10.21 6.87
C ASN A 181 -0.64 -10.16 7.76
N GLY A 182 -1.30 -8.99 7.81
CA GLY A 182 -2.54 -8.77 8.55
C GLY A 182 -2.39 -8.07 9.90
N TYR A 183 -1.19 -7.73 10.38
CA TYR A 183 -0.98 -6.89 11.57
C TYR A 183 -0.56 -5.47 11.19
N ASP A 184 -0.89 -4.52 12.05
CA ASP A 184 -0.62 -3.09 11.82
C ASP A 184 0.88 -2.80 11.80
N ILE A 185 1.30 -1.90 10.89
CA ILE A 185 2.71 -1.49 10.74
C ILE A 185 2.93 0.02 10.87
N SER A 186 1.88 0.81 11.09
CA SER A 186 2.01 2.26 11.35
C SER A 186 2.54 2.52 12.76
N PRO A 187 3.15 3.68 13.00
CA PRO A 187 3.63 4.10 14.33
C PRO A 187 2.53 4.10 15.40
N ASP A 188 1.36 4.58 15.04
CA ASP A 188 0.13 4.46 15.83
C ASP A 188 -1.07 4.42 14.89
N VAL A 189 -1.91 3.41 15.04
CA VAL A 189 -3.03 3.14 14.11
C VAL A 189 -4.05 4.28 14.06
N LEU A 190 -4.24 4.99 15.16
CA LEU A 190 -5.23 6.05 15.29
C LEU A 190 -4.59 7.44 15.44
N GLY A 191 -3.57 7.55 16.28
CA GLY A 191 -2.94 8.81 16.60
C GLY A 191 -1.83 9.22 15.62
N TYR A 192 -1.18 8.26 14.95
CA TYR A 192 -0.14 8.51 13.96
C TYR A 192 -0.13 7.45 12.86
N PRO A 193 -1.18 7.41 12.01
CA PRO A 193 -1.38 6.36 11.02
C PRO A 193 -0.43 6.44 9.82
N GLU A 194 0.52 7.35 9.80
CA GLU A 194 1.47 7.57 8.73
C GLU A 194 2.38 6.36 8.48
N SER A 195 2.71 6.07 7.23
CA SER A 195 3.62 4.99 6.86
C SER A 195 5.05 5.48 6.75
N TYR A 196 5.92 5.06 7.66
CA TYR A 196 7.37 5.27 7.61
C TYR A 196 8.16 4.03 7.22
N TYR A 197 7.48 2.93 7.10
CA TYR A 197 8.03 1.66 6.65
C TYR A 197 7.15 1.07 5.56
N THR A 198 7.76 0.76 4.43
CA THR A 198 7.13 -0.01 3.35
C THR A 198 8.01 -1.23 3.06
N PRO A 199 7.47 -2.46 3.13
CA PRO A 199 8.22 -3.64 2.76
C PRO A 199 8.77 -3.54 1.34
N PRO A 200 10.00 -4.01 1.08
CA PRO A 200 10.53 -4.06 -0.28
C PRO A 200 9.61 -4.87 -1.21
N ALA A 201 9.30 -4.35 -2.39
CA ALA A 201 8.49 -5.06 -3.37
C ALA A 201 9.06 -6.46 -3.71
N GLU A 202 10.38 -6.60 -3.65
CA GLU A 202 11.10 -7.86 -3.86
C GLU A 202 10.81 -8.92 -2.79
N ALA A 203 10.35 -8.51 -1.61
CA ALA A 203 9.97 -9.41 -0.51
C ALA A 203 8.48 -9.80 -0.51
N LEU A 204 7.68 -9.18 -1.39
CA LEU A 204 6.23 -9.32 -1.41
C LEU A 204 5.75 -10.33 -2.45
N SER A 205 4.88 -11.23 -2.04
CA SER A 205 4.11 -12.08 -2.96
C SER A 205 2.88 -11.33 -3.50
N GLN A 206 2.23 -10.53 -2.65
CA GLN A 206 1.01 -9.80 -2.98
C GLN A 206 0.92 -8.46 -2.23
N ILE A 207 0.23 -7.50 -2.85
CA ILE A 207 -0.29 -6.32 -2.16
C ILE A 207 -1.80 -6.36 -2.32
N GLN A 208 -2.51 -6.35 -1.20
CA GLN A 208 -3.96 -6.41 -1.15
C GLN A 208 -4.52 -5.03 -0.79
N VAL A 209 -5.37 -4.47 -1.64
CA VAL A 209 -6.06 -3.21 -1.39
C VAL A 209 -7.55 -3.52 -1.27
N VAL A 210 -8.17 -3.13 -0.16
CA VAL A 210 -9.59 -3.37 0.09
C VAL A 210 -10.25 -2.07 0.50
N ARG A 211 -11.31 -1.68 -0.19
CA ARG A 211 -11.98 -0.40 -0.04
C ARG A 211 -13.38 -0.54 0.55
N GLY A 212 -13.98 0.56 0.99
CA GLY A 212 -15.34 0.60 1.50
C GLY A 212 -15.52 -0.19 2.79
N ALA A 213 -16.55 -1.02 2.88
CA ALA A 213 -16.92 -1.80 4.08
C ALA A 213 -15.82 -2.71 4.65
N ALA A 214 -14.64 -2.78 4.06
CA ALA A 214 -13.47 -3.42 4.64
C ALA A 214 -13.04 -2.78 5.97
N ALA A 215 -13.32 -1.51 6.17
CA ALA A 215 -12.99 -0.80 7.39
C ALA A 215 -13.50 -1.51 8.65
N LEU A 216 -14.68 -2.11 8.61
CA LEU A 216 -15.28 -2.73 9.79
C LEU A 216 -14.43 -3.82 10.44
N GLN A 217 -13.71 -4.65 9.68
CA GLN A 217 -12.87 -5.69 10.28
C GLN A 217 -11.39 -5.30 10.46
N TYR A 218 -10.94 -4.17 9.95
CA TYR A 218 -9.53 -3.78 10.02
C TYR A 218 -9.27 -2.48 10.77
N GLY A 219 -10.11 -1.51 10.61
CA GLY A 219 -10.01 -0.19 11.22
C GLY A 219 -11.17 0.68 10.78
N THR A 220 -11.05 1.97 11.01
CA THR A 220 -12.13 2.94 10.76
C THR A 220 -11.80 3.86 9.58
N GLN A 221 -10.58 3.78 9.04
CA GLN A 221 -10.03 4.71 8.04
C GLN A 221 -10.84 4.70 6.73
N PHE A 222 -11.02 5.88 6.16
CA PHE A 222 -11.78 6.11 4.92
C PHE A 222 -11.20 5.42 3.69
N GLY A 223 -9.88 5.31 3.60
CA GLY A 223 -9.20 4.65 2.47
C GLY A 223 -9.36 3.12 2.44
N GLY A 224 -9.70 2.53 3.57
CA GLY A 224 -9.77 1.09 3.73
C GLY A 224 -8.44 0.47 4.15
N LEU A 225 -8.05 -0.64 3.52
CA LEU A 225 -6.91 -1.46 3.89
C LEU A 225 -5.86 -1.52 2.77
N ILE A 226 -4.59 -1.42 3.14
CA ILE A 226 -3.45 -1.93 2.36
C ILE A 226 -2.76 -3.00 3.18
N ASN A 227 -2.70 -4.23 2.66
CA ASN A 227 -2.05 -5.35 3.33
C ASN A 227 -0.92 -5.93 2.47
N PHE A 228 0.29 -5.84 2.96
CA PHE A 228 1.49 -6.40 2.35
C PHE A 228 1.62 -7.87 2.73
N LYS A 229 1.53 -8.76 1.76
CA LYS A 229 1.75 -10.20 1.97
C LYS A 229 3.16 -10.55 1.60
N MET A 230 3.95 -10.92 2.61
CA MET A 230 5.32 -11.37 2.42
C MET A 230 5.35 -12.70 1.67
N HIS A 231 6.48 -13.03 1.02
CA HIS A 231 6.69 -14.35 0.47
C HIS A 231 6.56 -15.42 1.55
N GLN A 232 6.00 -16.55 1.16
CA GLN A 232 5.89 -17.72 2.03
C GLN A 232 7.07 -18.67 1.78
N PRO A 233 7.43 -19.50 2.78
CA PRO A 233 8.45 -20.53 2.62
C PRO A 233 8.19 -21.41 1.40
N ALA A 234 9.24 -21.75 0.65
CA ALA A 234 9.13 -22.57 -0.52
C ALA A 234 8.58 -23.98 -0.17
N PRO A 235 7.42 -24.37 -0.71
CA PRO A 235 6.82 -25.67 -0.39
C PRO A 235 7.68 -26.81 -0.98
N GLY A 236 7.89 -27.86 -0.18
CA GLY A 236 8.61 -29.07 -0.62
C GLY A 236 10.13 -28.91 -0.76
N LYS A 237 10.69 -27.72 -0.54
CA LYS A 237 12.14 -27.48 -0.56
C LYS A 237 12.66 -27.30 0.85
N LYS A 238 13.79 -27.93 1.16
CA LYS A 238 14.50 -27.69 2.43
C LYS A 238 15.20 -26.35 2.45
N LEU A 239 15.67 -25.90 1.27
CA LEU A 239 16.42 -24.68 1.07
C LEU A 239 16.14 -24.11 -0.32
N GLU A 240 15.86 -22.84 -0.38
CA GLU A 240 15.82 -22.03 -1.60
C GLU A 240 16.48 -20.68 -1.31
N LEU A 241 17.46 -20.30 -2.10
CA LEU A 241 18.16 -19.02 -2.04
C LEU A 241 17.81 -18.21 -3.27
N ILE A 242 17.43 -16.95 -3.09
CA ILE A 242 17.24 -15.97 -4.17
C ILE A 242 18.15 -14.78 -3.88
N ALA A 243 19.07 -14.48 -4.80
CA ALA A 243 19.91 -13.29 -4.77
C ALA A 243 19.52 -12.35 -5.92
N ARG A 244 19.27 -11.09 -5.62
CA ARG A 244 18.93 -10.04 -6.58
C ARG A 244 19.88 -8.86 -6.37
N GLN A 245 20.61 -8.49 -7.42
CA GLN A 245 21.55 -7.37 -7.39
C GLN A 245 21.13 -6.36 -8.45
N SER A 246 20.91 -5.13 -8.04
CA SER A 246 20.43 -4.07 -8.92
C SER A 246 21.38 -2.89 -8.91
N VAL A 247 21.58 -2.32 -10.07
CA VAL A 247 22.32 -1.07 -10.27
C VAL A 247 21.50 -0.12 -11.15
N GLY A 248 21.71 1.18 -10.99
CA GLY A 248 20.95 2.16 -11.77
C GLY A 248 21.58 3.55 -11.77
N SER A 249 20.83 4.51 -12.30
CA SER A 249 21.18 5.92 -12.28
C SER A 249 21.41 6.44 -10.86
N PHE A 250 22.15 7.53 -10.72
CA PHE A 250 22.41 8.18 -9.44
C PHE A 250 23.13 7.29 -8.43
N ASN A 251 24.08 6.46 -8.90
CA ASN A 251 24.79 5.45 -8.10
C ASN A 251 23.85 4.52 -7.32
N PHE A 252 22.65 4.29 -7.85
CA PHE A 252 21.71 3.36 -7.23
C PHE A 252 22.29 1.95 -7.17
N LEU A 253 22.29 1.38 -5.96
CA LEU A 253 22.66 0.00 -5.67
C LEU A 253 21.59 -0.62 -4.75
N SER A 254 21.07 -1.80 -5.11
CA SER A 254 20.20 -2.59 -4.27
C SER A 254 20.63 -4.04 -4.25
N SER A 255 20.79 -4.61 -3.07
CA SER A 255 21.18 -6.01 -2.84
C SER A 255 20.13 -6.68 -1.96
N PHE A 256 19.26 -7.47 -2.59
CA PHE A 256 18.22 -8.24 -1.92
C PHE A 256 18.58 -9.72 -1.95
N ASN A 257 18.67 -10.36 -0.78
CA ASN A 257 19.02 -11.77 -0.66
C ASN A 257 18.05 -12.45 0.29
N SER A 258 17.35 -13.47 -0.17
CA SER A 258 16.37 -14.20 0.66
C SER A 258 16.67 -15.69 0.71
N LEU A 259 16.34 -16.26 1.87
CA LEU A 259 16.49 -17.67 2.18
C LEU A 259 15.16 -18.22 2.66
N SER A 260 14.71 -19.34 2.09
CA SER A 260 13.45 -19.95 2.48
C SER A 260 13.51 -21.47 2.43
N GLY A 261 12.59 -22.11 3.17
CA GLY A 261 12.49 -23.58 3.11
C GLY A 261 11.58 -24.15 4.18
N THR A 262 11.45 -25.48 4.13
CA THR A 262 10.68 -26.26 5.11
C THR A 262 11.47 -27.51 5.51
N VAL A 263 11.71 -27.65 6.81
CA VAL A 263 12.41 -28.79 7.40
C VAL A 263 11.52 -29.41 8.48
N GLY A 264 10.93 -30.57 8.16
CA GLY A 264 9.96 -31.21 9.04
C GLY A 264 8.74 -30.32 9.25
N LYS A 265 8.49 -29.93 10.51
CA LYS A 265 7.38 -29.08 10.91
C LYS A 265 7.70 -27.58 10.92
N LEU A 266 8.96 -27.22 10.70
CA LEU A 266 9.41 -25.84 10.70
C LEU A 266 9.55 -25.32 9.27
N SER A 267 8.85 -24.25 8.98
CA SER A 267 8.99 -23.48 7.73
C SER A 267 9.58 -22.11 8.03
N TYR A 268 10.44 -21.63 7.16
CA TYR A 268 11.13 -20.36 7.36
C TYR A 268 11.26 -19.57 6.06
N TYR A 269 11.23 -18.24 6.21
CA TYR A 269 11.59 -17.26 5.17
C TYR A 269 12.32 -16.10 5.84
N THR A 270 13.47 -15.72 5.32
CA THR A 270 14.20 -14.54 5.79
C THR A 270 14.83 -13.83 4.62
N TYR A 271 15.02 -12.51 4.74
CA TYR A 271 15.82 -11.75 3.79
C TYR A 271 16.65 -10.67 4.48
N PHE A 272 17.72 -10.28 3.80
CA PHE A 272 18.46 -9.06 4.04
C PHE A 272 18.45 -8.22 2.74
N HIS A 273 18.12 -6.95 2.89
CA HIS A 273 18.06 -5.98 1.80
C HIS A 273 18.86 -4.74 2.16
N HIS A 274 19.90 -4.46 1.38
CA HIS A 274 20.66 -3.22 1.42
C HIS A 274 20.32 -2.38 0.20
N LYS A 275 20.10 -1.08 0.38
CA LYS A 275 19.81 -0.13 -0.69
C LYS A 275 20.51 1.19 -0.43
N GLN A 276 21.11 1.78 -1.48
CA GLN A 276 21.69 3.13 -1.43
C GLN A 276 21.62 3.83 -2.79
N SER A 277 21.64 5.15 -2.77
CA SER A 277 21.73 6.00 -3.94
C SER A 277 22.23 7.38 -3.54
N ASP A 278 22.83 8.12 -4.49
CA ASP A 278 23.14 9.55 -4.29
C ASP A 278 21.89 10.43 -4.46
N GLY A 279 20.79 9.84 -4.99
CA GLY A 279 19.56 10.55 -5.32
C GLY A 279 19.66 11.37 -6.59
N PHE A 280 18.51 11.81 -7.13
CA PHE A 280 18.44 12.52 -8.42
C PHE A 280 18.70 14.04 -8.31
N ARG A 281 18.69 14.57 -7.08
CA ARG A 281 19.01 15.97 -6.76
C ARG A 281 20.26 16.03 -5.89
N PRO A 282 21.00 17.15 -5.89
CA PRO A 282 22.01 17.36 -4.84
C PRO A 282 21.41 17.23 -3.43
N ASN A 283 22.14 16.66 -2.49
CA ASN A 283 21.69 16.47 -1.11
C ASN A 283 20.40 15.61 -0.97
N SER A 284 20.23 14.58 -1.81
CA SER A 284 19.12 13.64 -1.75
C SER A 284 19.57 12.18 -1.62
N GLY A 285 20.82 11.97 -1.25
CA GLY A 285 21.38 10.63 -1.05
C GLY A 285 20.75 9.91 0.12
N TYR A 286 20.63 8.58 0.00
CA TYR A 286 20.07 7.75 1.06
C TYR A 286 20.74 6.38 1.15
N LYS A 287 20.61 5.77 2.33
CA LYS A 287 21.06 4.41 2.63
C LYS A 287 20.04 3.72 3.53
N SER A 288 19.75 2.46 3.24
CA SER A 288 18.80 1.66 4.00
C SER A 288 19.26 0.22 4.15
N ASN A 289 19.04 -0.35 5.33
CA ASN A 289 19.16 -1.78 5.61
C ASN A 289 17.84 -2.29 6.15
N ASN A 290 17.30 -3.32 5.53
CA ASN A 290 16.04 -3.94 5.94
C ASN A 290 16.18 -5.45 6.05
N THR A 291 15.69 -6.02 7.13
CA THR A 291 15.72 -7.46 7.41
C THR A 291 14.34 -7.92 7.83
N PHE A 292 13.95 -9.08 7.38
CA PHE A 292 12.74 -9.75 7.81
C PHE A 292 12.99 -11.21 8.08
N THR A 293 12.38 -11.76 9.10
CA THR A 293 12.43 -13.19 9.44
C THR A 293 11.02 -13.67 9.77
N TYR A 294 10.61 -14.75 9.12
CA TYR A 294 9.39 -15.50 9.37
C TYR A 294 9.74 -16.93 9.72
N LEU A 295 9.23 -17.41 10.84
CA LEU A 295 9.34 -18.77 11.30
C LEU A 295 7.93 -19.31 11.57
N ASN A 296 7.58 -20.46 11.01
CA ASN A 296 6.29 -21.09 11.27
C ASN A 296 6.47 -22.54 11.71
N TYR A 297 5.92 -22.90 12.84
CA TYR A 297 5.90 -24.24 13.35
C TYR A 297 4.50 -24.85 13.26
N GLN A 298 4.39 -25.94 12.48
CA GLN A 298 3.15 -26.68 12.32
C GLN A 298 3.08 -27.81 13.35
N PHE A 299 2.29 -27.64 14.41
CA PHE A 299 2.16 -28.65 15.46
C PHE A 299 1.48 -29.92 14.92
N ASN A 300 0.37 -29.72 14.20
CA ASN A 300 -0.42 -30.74 13.51
C ASN A 300 -1.16 -30.08 12.32
N SER A 301 -2.06 -30.81 11.65
CA SER A 301 -2.83 -30.30 10.49
C SER A 301 -3.74 -29.11 10.82
N GLU A 302 -4.13 -28.96 12.09
CA GLU A 302 -5.08 -27.95 12.56
C GLU A 302 -4.41 -26.74 13.21
N THR A 303 -3.18 -26.88 13.73
CA THR A 303 -2.59 -25.88 14.63
C THR A 303 -1.21 -25.45 14.14
N SER A 304 -1.03 -24.15 13.98
CA SER A 304 0.26 -23.53 13.66
C SER A 304 0.53 -22.29 14.50
N LEU A 305 1.81 -22.02 14.73
CA LEU A 305 2.32 -20.81 15.37
C LEU A 305 3.41 -20.22 14.51
N SER A 306 3.28 -18.94 14.15
CA SER A 306 4.34 -18.23 13.43
C SER A 306 4.83 -17.01 14.17
N PHE A 307 6.11 -16.74 14.04
CA PHE A 307 6.80 -15.57 14.54
C PHE A 307 7.35 -14.77 13.35
N GLU A 308 7.19 -13.47 13.41
CA GLU A 308 7.72 -12.52 12.42
C GLU A 308 8.50 -11.41 13.12
N TYR A 309 9.62 -11.01 12.53
CA TYR A 309 10.40 -9.87 12.98
C TYR A 309 10.90 -9.08 11.76
N THR A 310 10.71 -7.77 11.80
CA THR A 310 11.19 -6.81 10.80
C THR A 310 12.10 -5.80 11.46
N TYR A 311 13.27 -5.58 10.89
CA TYR A 311 14.18 -4.49 11.22
C TYR A 311 14.40 -3.60 10.00
N LEU A 312 14.35 -2.28 10.19
CA LEU A 312 14.74 -1.29 9.18
C LEU A 312 15.56 -0.20 9.85
N ASN A 313 16.68 0.13 9.23
CA ASN A 313 17.41 1.36 9.48
C ASN A 313 17.52 2.14 8.16
N TYR A 314 17.20 3.41 8.20
CA TYR A 314 17.23 4.31 7.04
C TYR A 314 17.81 5.65 7.43
N LEU A 315 18.75 6.14 6.62
CA LEU A 315 19.34 7.46 6.74
C LEU A 315 19.34 8.15 5.37
N ALA A 316 18.86 9.37 5.29
CA ALA A 316 18.82 10.15 4.06
C ALA A 316 19.13 11.62 4.27
N GLN A 317 19.76 12.23 3.28
CA GLN A 317 19.79 13.67 3.10
C GLN A 317 18.46 14.17 2.52
N GLN A 318 18.16 15.45 2.71
CA GLN A 318 16.93 16.08 2.27
C GLN A 318 17.23 17.38 1.54
N SER A 319 16.98 17.37 0.24
CA SER A 319 17.25 18.53 -0.65
C SER A 319 16.38 19.74 -0.35
N GLY A 320 15.32 19.59 0.44
CA GLY A 320 14.33 20.64 0.68
C GLY A 320 13.32 20.81 -0.45
N GLY A 321 12.24 21.55 -0.17
CA GLY A 321 11.26 21.96 -1.15
C GLY A 321 11.74 23.18 -1.96
N LEU A 322 11.14 23.38 -3.13
CA LEU A 322 11.43 24.51 -4.02
C LEU A 322 10.24 25.50 -4.02
N THR A 323 10.53 26.75 -4.29
CA THR A 323 9.52 27.70 -4.73
C THR A 323 9.14 27.46 -6.19
N ASP A 324 8.04 28.00 -6.68
CA ASP A 324 7.66 27.91 -8.09
C ASP A 324 8.78 28.45 -8.99
N THR A 325 9.34 29.62 -8.68
CA THR A 325 10.45 30.21 -9.43
C THR A 325 11.69 29.31 -9.46
N GLN A 326 12.04 28.68 -8.34
CA GLN A 326 13.19 27.76 -8.29
C GLN A 326 12.93 26.50 -9.11
N PHE A 327 11.71 25.96 -9.07
CA PHE A 327 11.35 24.78 -9.87
C PHE A 327 11.39 25.10 -11.38
N ASP A 328 10.90 26.26 -11.79
CA ASP A 328 10.88 26.67 -13.19
C ASP A 328 12.30 26.91 -13.75
N LEU A 329 13.21 27.42 -12.92
CA LEU A 329 14.60 27.67 -13.31
C LEU A 329 15.44 26.40 -13.33
N ASP A 330 15.33 25.59 -12.29
CA ASP A 330 16.08 24.34 -12.15
C ASP A 330 15.32 23.34 -11.26
N PRO A 331 14.53 22.43 -11.83
CA PRO A 331 13.73 21.47 -11.07
C PRO A 331 14.56 20.47 -10.24
N ILE A 332 15.87 20.37 -10.48
CA ILE A 332 16.76 19.52 -9.65
C ILE A 332 17.55 20.32 -8.61
N TYR A 333 17.32 21.61 -8.50
CA TYR A 333 17.99 22.46 -7.52
C TYR A 333 17.76 21.95 -6.07
N SER A 334 18.77 22.14 -5.22
CA SER A 334 18.71 21.87 -3.79
C SER A 334 19.08 23.12 -3.00
N ASN A 335 18.18 23.55 -2.14
CA ASN A 335 18.37 24.69 -1.24
C ASN A 335 18.66 24.26 0.21
N ARG A 336 18.95 22.98 0.44
CA ARG A 336 19.24 22.39 1.76
C ARG A 336 20.49 21.54 1.68
N THR A 337 21.56 21.93 2.32
CA THR A 337 22.85 21.24 2.27
C THR A 337 23.10 20.30 3.42
N ARG A 338 22.37 20.47 4.54
CA ARG A 338 22.61 19.81 5.82
C ARG A 338 21.35 19.28 6.50
N ASN A 339 20.30 19.00 5.70
CA ASN A 339 19.09 18.39 6.21
C ASN A 339 19.19 16.87 6.15
N TRP A 340 18.81 16.22 7.26
CA TRP A 340 18.87 14.77 7.41
C TRP A 340 17.56 14.20 7.94
N PHE A 341 17.32 12.95 7.61
CA PHE A 341 16.19 12.17 8.09
C PHE A 341 16.64 10.75 8.41
N GLU A 342 16.22 10.26 9.58
CA GLU A 342 16.57 8.94 10.05
C GLU A 342 15.34 8.18 10.53
N ILE A 343 15.31 6.88 10.29
CA ILE A 343 14.35 5.94 10.84
C ILE A 343 15.08 4.72 11.37
N ASP A 344 14.74 4.30 12.58
CA ASP A 344 15.03 3.00 13.14
C ASP A 344 13.71 2.31 13.49
N TRP A 345 13.50 1.08 13.00
CA TRP A 345 12.22 0.41 13.03
C TRP A 345 12.35 -1.04 13.44
N ASN A 346 11.71 -1.43 14.54
CA ASN A 346 11.69 -2.78 15.06
C ASN A 346 10.24 -3.21 15.25
N LEU A 347 9.79 -4.16 14.44
CA LEU A 347 8.42 -4.65 14.42
C LEU A 347 8.41 -6.16 14.59
N ALA A 348 7.61 -6.66 15.53
CA ALA A 348 7.47 -8.09 15.79
C ALA A 348 6.00 -8.52 15.82
N ALA A 349 5.72 -9.75 15.39
CA ALA A 349 4.40 -10.34 15.50
C ALA A 349 4.47 -11.84 15.78
N LEU A 350 3.50 -12.32 16.56
CA LEU A 350 3.27 -13.73 16.85
C LEU A 350 1.84 -14.08 16.40
N ASN A 351 1.68 -15.06 15.52
CA ASN A 351 0.39 -15.48 14.98
C ASN A 351 0.13 -16.93 15.33
N PHE A 352 -0.98 -17.19 15.99
CA PHE A 352 -1.52 -18.51 16.30
C PHE A 352 -2.74 -18.76 15.44
N ASN A 353 -2.78 -19.89 14.72
CA ASN A 353 -3.93 -20.32 13.94
C ASN A 353 -4.35 -21.72 14.38
N HIS A 354 -5.65 -21.90 14.57
CA HIS A 354 -6.24 -23.18 14.95
C HIS A 354 -7.55 -23.43 14.21
N ASN A 355 -7.66 -24.59 13.58
CA ASN A 355 -8.87 -25.05 12.92
C ASN A 355 -9.58 -26.05 13.84
N PHE A 356 -10.60 -25.62 14.59
CA PHE A 356 -11.41 -26.53 15.43
C PHE A 356 -12.12 -27.58 14.58
N SER A 357 -12.45 -27.22 13.35
CA SER A 357 -13.06 -28.10 12.35
C SER A 357 -12.89 -27.50 10.95
N SER A 358 -13.34 -28.19 9.91
CA SER A 358 -13.41 -27.63 8.55
C SER A 358 -14.28 -26.36 8.48
N LYS A 359 -15.17 -26.14 9.44
CA LYS A 359 -16.12 -25.02 9.48
C LYS A 359 -15.69 -23.88 10.38
N THR A 360 -14.96 -24.15 11.46
CA THR A 360 -14.64 -23.15 12.50
C THR A 360 -13.13 -22.98 12.64
N LYS A 361 -12.67 -21.75 12.43
CA LYS A 361 -11.26 -21.34 12.47
C LYS A 361 -11.06 -20.21 13.47
N LEU A 362 -9.96 -20.28 14.20
CA LEU A 362 -9.49 -19.24 15.12
C LEU A 362 -8.15 -18.71 14.63
N SER A 363 -7.99 -17.39 14.64
CA SER A 363 -6.71 -16.73 14.48
C SER A 363 -6.50 -15.77 15.64
N ALA A 364 -5.35 -15.87 16.32
CA ALA A 364 -4.94 -14.96 17.38
C ALA A 364 -3.59 -14.37 17.02
N MET A 365 -3.44 -13.08 17.23
CA MET A 365 -2.26 -12.33 16.84
C MET A 365 -1.84 -11.41 17.97
N ILE A 366 -0.54 -11.33 18.23
CA ILE A 366 0.08 -10.33 19.10
C ILE A 366 1.14 -9.63 18.25
N PHE A 367 1.19 -8.33 18.28
CA PHE A 367 2.20 -7.56 17.55
C PHE A 367 2.67 -6.36 18.38
N GLY A 368 3.83 -5.82 18.03
CA GLY A 368 4.37 -4.64 18.69
C GLY A 368 5.46 -3.96 17.87
N LEU A 369 5.57 -2.67 18.06
CA LEU A 369 6.51 -1.78 17.40
C LEU A 369 7.32 -1.00 18.42
N VAL A 370 8.64 -0.93 18.20
CA VAL A 370 9.54 0.05 18.80
C VAL A 370 10.29 0.73 17.67
N ALA A 371 10.09 2.04 17.53
CA ALA A 371 10.67 2.77 16.42
C ALA A 371 11.06 4.19 16.83
N GLU A 372 12.01 4.74 16.08
CA GLU A 372 12.45 6.13 16.19
C GLU A 372 12.44 6.80 14.83
N ARG A 373 12.10 8.08 14.80
CA ARG A 373 12.12 8.91 13.60
C ARG A 373 12.69 10.28 13.95
N ASN A 374 13.79 10.66 13.32
CA ASN A 374 14.48 11.91 13.50
C ASN A 374 14.50 12.72 12.19
N SER A 375 14.13 14.00 12.28
CA SER A 375 14.22 14.96 11.19
C SER A 375 15.06 16.16 11.68
N LEU A 376 16.19 16.36 11.06
CA LEU A 376 17.15 17.40 11.42
C LEU A 376 17.39 18.31 10.24
N GLY A 377 17.11 19.60 10.33
CA GLY A 377 17.34 20.47 9.22
C GLY A 377 17.12 21.94 9.51
N TYR A 378 17.71 22.77 8.68
CA TYR A 378 17.43 24.19 8.66
C TYR A 378 16.04 24.43 8.04
N ARG A 379 15.20 25.20 8.71
CA ARG A 379 13.81 25.47 8.31
C ARG A 379 13.53 26.93 7.99
N GLY A 380 14.57 27.78 7.98
CA GLY A 380 14.44 29.18 7.60
C GLY A 380 13.81 29.33 6.21
N ASN A 381 13.11 30.42 5.98
CA ASN A 381 12.59 30.73 4.65
C ASN A 381 13.73 30.89 3.65
N PRO A 382 13.63 30.31 2.45
CA PRO A 382 14.55 30.60 1.38
C PRO A 382 14.49 32.09 1.13
N ILE A 383 15.64 32.76 1.20
CA ILE A 383 15.67 34.20 1.39
C ILE A 383 15.63 34.92 0.07
N ASN A 384 14.94 36.07 0.13
CA ASN A 384 15.00 37.22 -0.76
C ASN A 384 15.14 36.86 -2.23
N LEU A 385 14.09 36.32 -2.79
CA LEU A 385 13.92 36.02 -4.22
C LEU A 385 14.19 37.23 -5.14
N ASN A 386 14.25 38.45 -4.58
CA ASN A 386 14.55 39.67 -5.34
C ASN A 386 16.04 39.85 -5.63
N SER A 387 16.93 39.08 -5.01
CA SER A 387 18.36 39.28 -5.19
C SER A 387 19.13 38.16 -5.92
N SER A 388 18.64 36.94 -5.86
CA SER A 388 19.12 35.82 -6.67
C SER A 388 18.20 34.59 -6.47
N PRO A 389 17.70 33.93 -7.53
CA PRO A 389 17.00 32.65 -7.42
C PRO A 389 17.90 31.50 -6.98
N VAL A 390 19.19 31.74 -6.84
CA VAL A 390 20.26 30.77 -6.50
C VAL A 390 20.89 31.08 -5.13
N ALA A 391 20.23 31.88 -4.26
CA ALA A 391 20.78 32.21 -2.96
C ALA A 391 20.92 30.94 -2.11
N GLU A 392 22.10 30.71 -1.54
CA GLU A 392 22.35 29.63 -0.59
C GLU A 392 21.39 29.76 0.59
N ASP A 393 20.73 28.70 0.91
CA ASP A 393 19.72 28.60 1.96
C ASP A 393 20.32 28.69 3.38
N ASP A 394 21.53 28.23 3.54
CA ASP A 394 22.26 28.18 4.80
C ASP A 394 23.31 29.30 4.86
N TYR A 395 23.07 30.29 5.73
CA TYR A 395 24.03 31.36 5.95
C TYR A 395 25.28 30.88 6.64
N LYS A 396 26.42 31.34 6.09
CA LYS A 396 27.72 31.16 6.68
C LYS A 396 28.31 32.55 7.08
N ASP A 397 29.08 32.54 8.14
CA ASP A 397 29.87 33.69 8.53
C ASP A 397 31.08 33.92 7.59
N GLN A 398 31.88 34.92 7.90
CA GLN A 398 33.09 35.27 7.13
C GLN A 398 34.16 34.15 7.15
N ASN A 399 34.06 33.19 8.12
CA ASN A 399 34.97 32.07 8.25
C ASN A 399 34.47 30.82 7.53
N GLY A 400 33.25 30.88 6.97
CA GLY A 400 32.58 29.75 6.32
C GLY A 400 31.80 28.82 7.28
N ASP A 401 31.62 29.22 8.53
CA ASP A 401 30.86 28.47 9.52
C ASP A 401 29.36 28.85 9.43
N PHE A 402 28.47 27.85 9.62
CA PHE A 402 27.04 28.08 9.65
C PHE A 402 26.62 28.94 10.84
N ILE A 403 25.81 29.96 10.59
CA ILE A 403 25.37 30.91 11.60
C ILE A 403 24.18 30.35 12.41
N TYR A 404 23.24 29.67 11.71
CA TYR A 404 22.00 29.18 12.31
C TYR A 404 22.09 27.70 12.68
N ASN A 405 21.42 27.33 13.76
CA ASN A 405 21.19 25.95 14.15
C ASN A 405 20.22 25.27 13.18
N ARG A 406 20.21 23.95 13.22
CA ARG A 406 19.16 23.15 12.61
C ARG A 406 18.02 22.92 13.64
N ASP A 407 16.83 22.71 13.16
CA ASP A 407 15.69 22.25 13.94
C ASP A 407 15.72 20.72 14.00
N LEU A 408 15.61 20.16 15.18
CA LEU A 408 15.52 18.72 15.39
C LEU A 408 14.12 18.34 15.85
N ILE A 409 13.46 17.46 15.10
CA ILE A 409 12.20 16.84 15.47
C ILE A 409 12.44 15.34 15.65
N ALA A 410 12.38 14.89 16.90
CA ALA A 410 12.58 13.51 17.31
C ALA A 410 11.26 12.88 17.75
N GLY A 411 10.93 11.71 17.20
CA GLY A 411 9.74 10.93 17.57
C GLY A 411 10.11 9.52 17.97
N VAL A 412 9.63 9.08 19.13
CA VAL A 412 9.78 7.69 19.59
C VAL A 412 8.40 7.06 19.66
N PHE A 413 8.28 5.90 19.03
CA PHE A 413 7.02 5.17 18.92
C PHE A 413 7.13 3.82 19.63
N ARG A 414 6.20 3.56 20.54
CA ARG A 414 6.10 2.30 21.28
C ARG A 414 4.65 1.87 21.32
N ASN A 415 4.34 0.76 20.67
CA ASN A 415 3.00 0.21 20.69
C ASN A 415 3.02 -1.31 20.81
N TYR A 416 1.91 -1.85 21.24
CA TYR A 416 1.58 -3.26 21.15
C TYR A 416 0.08 -3.45 20.98
N GLY A 417 -0.28 -4.53 20.32
CA GLY A 417 -1.68 -4.89 20.10
C GLY A 417 -1.90 -6.38 20.05
N THR A 418 -3.15 -6.76 20.27
CA THR A 418 -3.63 -8.12 20.11
C THR A 418 -4.88 -8.11 19.27
N GLU A 419 -5.05 -9.11 18.40
CA GLU A 419 -6.25 -9.28 17.59
C GLU A 419 -6.66 -10.75 17.60
N LEU A 420 -7.91 -11.00 17.94
CA LEU A 420 -8.52 -12.34 17.93
C LEU A 420 -9.65 -12.37 16.92
N ARG A 421 -9.70 -13.44 16.10
CA ARG A 421 -10.75 -13.66 15.09
C ARG A 421 -11.26 -15.08 15.13
N LEU A 422 -12.56 -15.24 15.24
CA LEU A 422 -13.27 -16.50 15.12
C LEU A 422 -14.17 -16.45 13.89
N LEU A 423 -13.94 -17.35 12.95
CA LEU A 423 -14.80 -17.51 11.77
C LEU A 423 -15.47 -18.88 11.80
N SER A 424 -16.77 -18.91 11.59
CA SER A 424 -17.54 -20.17 11.54
C SER A 424 -18.53 -20.18 10.37
N ARG A 425 -18.56 -21.31 9.67
CA ARG A 425 -19.56 -21.62 8.62
C ARG A 425 -20.69 -22.38 9.22
N TYR A 426 -21.92 -22.00 8.92
CA TYR A 426 -23.12 -22.60 9.49
C TYR A 426 -24.22 -22.79 8.45
N LYS A 427 -25.22 -23.59 8.80
CA LYS A 427 -26.49 -23.68 8.09
C LYS A 427 -27.63 -23.42 9.08
N LEU A 428 -28.47 -22.44 8.76
CA LEU A 428 -29.65 -22.11 9.55
C LEU A 428 -30.90 -22.20 8.68
N LYS A 429 -31.84 -23.06 9.02
CA LYS A 429 -33.10 -23.25 8.25
C LYS A 429 -32.88 -23.46 6.76
N GLY A 430 -31.85 -24.18 6.37
CA GLY A 430 -31.50 -24.44 4.96
C GLY A 430 -30.59 -23.40 4.30
N THR A 431 -30.48 -22.20 4.86
CA THR A 431 -29.61 -21.12 4.36
C THR A 431 -28.19 -21.27 4.90
N ALA A 432 -27.20 -21.25 4.00
CA ALA A 432 -25.80 -21.25 4.39
C ALA A 432 -25.35 -19.83 4.82
N GLY A 433 -24.43 -19.78 5.77
CA GLY A 433 -23.84 -18.52 6.21
C GLY A 433 -22.41 -18.66 6.67
N VAL A 434 -21.72 -17.54 6.74
CA VAL A 434 -20.36 -17.44 7.31
C VAL A 434 -20.33 -16.27 8.28
N PHE A 435 -20.02 -16.57 9.51
CA PHE A 435 -19.95 -15.61 10.61
C PHE A 435 -18.50 -15.37 11.02
N LEU A 436 -18.13 -14.11 11.16
CA LEU A 436 -16.88 -13.63 11.74
C LEU A 436 -17.18 -12.79 12.98
N LEU A 437 -16.50 -13.09 14.08
CA LEU A 437 -16.42 -12.24 15.25
C LEU A 437 -14.95 -12.00 15.58
N GLY A 438 -14.59 -10.76 15.87
CA GLY A 438 -13.23 -10.42 16.24
C GLY A 438 -13.18 -9.32 17.29
N THR A 439 -12.07 -9.28 18.00
CA THR A 439 -11.74 -8.20 18.94
C THR A 439 -10.30 -7.79 18.76
N LYS A 440 -10.01 -6.52 18.99
CA LYS A 440 -8.67 -5.95 18.96
C LYS A 440 -8.47 -5.11 20.21
N PHE A 441 -7.34 -5.27 20.84
CA PHE A 441 -6.82 -4.40 21.88
C PHE A 441 -5.51 -3.78 21.37
N TYR A 442 -5.35 -2.48 21.59
CA TYR A 442 -4.15 -1.74 21.16
C TYR A 442 -3.80 -0.70 22.21
N LYS A 443 -2.53 -0.60 22.55
CA LYS A 443 -2.00 0.42 23.46
C LYS A 443 -0.71 0.97 22.91
N SER A 444 -0.55 2.30 22.99
CA SER A 444 0.68 2.97 22.65
C SER A 444 1.05 4.03 23.67
N ARG A 445 2.33 4.40 23.65
CA ARG A 445 2.85 5.60 24.30
C ARG A 445 3.97 6.15 23.43
N ASN A 446 3.65 7.20 22.71
CA ASN A 446 4.56 7.83 21.76
C ASN A 446 5.05 9.15 22.30
N THR A 447 6.21 9.62 21.84
CA THR A 447 6.73 10.93 22.20
C THR A 447 7.10 11.72 20.96
N ALA A 448 7.00 13.03 21.03
CA ALA A 448 7.50 13.93 20.01
C ALA A 448 8.17 15.14 20.66
N LYS A 449 9.47 15.28 20.40
CA LYS A 449 10.27 16.41 20.87
C LYS A 449 10.71 17.26 19.69
N GLN A 450 10.70 18.55 19.86
CA GLN A 450 11.25 19.51 18.91
C GLN A 450 12.13 20.49 19.63
N GLY A 451 13.23 20.90 19.00
CA GLY A 451 14.15 21.86 19.63
C GLY A 451 15.36 22.14 18.74
N PRO A 452 16.33 22.92 19.25
CA PRO A 452 17.54 23.25 18.52
C PRO A 452 18.41 22.01 18.34
N GLY A 453 18.73 21.70 17.07
CA GLY A 453 19.68 20.63 16.75
C GLY A 453 21.11 21.13 16.59
N SER A 454 21.99 20.24 16.13
CA SER A 454 23.41 20.55 15.87
C SER A 454 23.60 21.54 14.72
N ILE A 455 24.74 22.25 14.67
CA ILE A 455 25.04 23.22 13.64
C ILE A 455 25.73 22.60 12.43
N GLY A 456 26.44 21.49 12.59
CA GLY A 456 27.24 20.82 11.55
C GLY A 456 26.48 20.41 10.30
N ILE A 457 27.20 19.79 9.36
CA ILE A 457 26.65 19.23 8.11
C ILE A 457 26.27 17.75 8.24
N ASP A 458 26.72 17.12 9.31
CA ASP A 458 26.58 15.69 9.58
C ASP A 458 25.20 15.31 10.11
N ALA A 459 24.92 14.02 10.11
CA ALA A 459 23.68 13.42 10.65
C ALA A 459 23.75 13.29 12.19
N ASN A 460 23.97 14.40 12.89
CA ASN A 460 24.04 14.44 14.35
C ASN A 460 22.69 14.86 14.94
N PHE A 461 21.89 13.89 15.40
CA PHE A 461 20.56 14.07 15.94
C PHE A 461 20.54 14.35 17.45
N ASN A 462 21.47 15.17 17.94
CA ASN A 462 21.50 15.62 19.31
C ASN A 462 20.89 17.02 19.46
N PHE A 463 20.09 17.21 20.49
CA PHE A 463 19.63 18.55 20.89
C PHE A 463 20.75 19.41 21.42
N ASN A 464 20.67 20.70 21.16
CA ASN A 464 21.69 21.69 21.55
C ASN A 464 21.08 22.82 22.40
N TYR A 465 20.36 22.44 23.45
CA TYR A 465 19.65 23.37 24.35
C TYR A 465 20.60 24.34 25.09
N GLU A 466 21.79 23.89 25.44
CA GLU A 466 22.77 24.74 26.17
C GLU A 466 23.16 25.97 25.35
N ARG A 467 23.30 25.81 24.02
CA ARG A 467 23.67 26.91 23.14
C ARG A 467 22.46 27.78 22.74
N TYR A 468 21.26 27.22 22.72
CA TYR A 468 20.03 27.90 22.27
C TYR A 468 18.91 27.71 23.29
N PRO A 469 19.03 28.28 24.52
CA PRO A 469 18.02 28.10 25.57
C PRO A 469 16.67 28.70 25.22
N ASP A 470 16.66 29.80 24.42
CA ASP A 470 15.45 30.52 24.00
C ASP A 470 15.00 30.13 22.57
N TYR A 471 15.09 28.85 22.24
CA TYR A 471 14.70 28.39 20.94
C TYR A 471 13.15 28.43 20.78
N PRO A 472 12.60 29.16 19.77
CA PRO A 472 11.16 29.45 19.72
C PRO A 472 10.27 28.25 19.34
N ASN A 473 10.83 27.19 18.73
CA ASN A 473 10.06 26.00 18.34
C ASN A 473 10.35 24.80 19.24
N GLN A 474 10.56 25.05 20.52
CA GLN A 474 10.82 23.98 21.48
C GLN A 474 9.51 23.40 22.00
N SER A 475 9.39 22.07 21.97
CA SER A 475 8.26 21.35 22.52
C SER A 475 8.63 19.91 22.94
N ASP A 476 7.92 19.40 23.95
CA ASP A 476 8.05 18.03 24.43
C ASP A 476 6.68 17.46 24.77
N PHE A 477 6.24 16.49 24.00
CA PHE A 477 4.91 15.89 24.14
C PHE A 477 5.00 14.37 24.28
N THR A 478 4.14 13.82 25.12
CA THR A 478 3.83 12.38 25.22
C THR A 478 2.38 12.14 24.83
N PHE A 479 2.14 11.05 24.10
CA PHE A 479 0.82 10.69 23.58
C PHE A 479 0.46 9.27 24.03
N PRO A 480 -0.19 9.11 25.19
CA PRO A 480 -0.83 7.84 25.54
C PRO A 480 -2.03 7.59 24.66
N ASN A 481 -2.18 6.36 24.16
CA ASN A 481 -3.34 5.94 23.39
C ASN A 481 -3.77 4.53 23.76
N LEU A 482 -5.07 4.32 23.95
CA LEU A 482 -5.68 3.03 24.21
C LEU A 482 -6.86 2.85 23.25
N ASN A 483 -6.91 1.70 22.60
CA ASN A 483 -8.04 1.33 21.75
C ASN A 483 -8.51 -0.08 22.06
N PHE A 484 -9.80 -0.24 22.21
CA PHE A 484 -10.48 -1.51 22.23
C PHE A 484 -11.56 -1.54 21.15
N SER A 485 -11.55 -2.59 20.32
CA SER A 485 -12.61 -2.77 19.34
C SER A 485 -13.19 -4.18 19.34
N LEU A 486 -14.49 -4.25 19.09
CA LEU A 486 -15.24 -5.46 18.83
C LEU A 486 -15.89 -5.34 17.46
N PHE A 487 -15.67 -6.30 16.57
CA PHE A 487 -16.22 -6.25 15.22
C PHE A 487 -16.77 -7.61 14.79
N GLY A 488 -17.78 -7.57 13.93
CA GLY A 488 -18.37 -8.76 13.39
C GLY A 488 -18.98 -8.53 12.02
N GLU A 489 -18.95 -9.57 11.20
CA GLU A 489 -19.59 -9.62 9.88
C GLU A 489 -20.25 -10.99 9.68
N ASN A 490 -21.35 -11.01 8.94
CA ASN A 490 -22.00 -12.26 8.58
C ASN A 490 -22.40 -12.26 7.11
N ILE A 491 -22.02 -13.30 6.38
CA ILE A 491 -22.51 -13.53 5.01
C ILE A 491 -23.78 -14.39 5.11
N PHE A 492 -24.89 -13.87 4.61
CA PHE A 492 -26.12 -14.63 4.38
C PHE A 492 -26.20 -14.95 2.88
N PHE A 493 -26.06 -16.21 2.49
CA PHE A 493 -26.30 -16.65 1.13
C PHE A 493 -27.82 -16.85 0.93
N ILE A 494 -28.50 -15.79 0.48
CA ILE A 494 -29.96 -15.80 0.25
C ILE A 494 -30.32 -16.87 -0.80
N ASN A 495 -29.48 -16.99 -1.83
CA ASN A 495 -29.51 -18.05 -2.82
C ASN A 495 -28.09 -18.28 -3.39
N GLU A 496 -27.98 -19.15 -4.42
CA GLU A 496 -26.69 -19.47 -5.05
C GLU A 496 -26.00 -18.29 -5.72
N LYS A 497 -26.74 -17.21 -6.03
CA LYS A 497 -26.25 -16.04 -6.77
C LYS A 497 -26.19 -14.77 -5.95
N PHE A 498 -26.95 -14.69 -4.85
CA PHE A 498 -27.09 -13.44 -4.10
C PHE A 498 -26.73 -13.64 -2.64
N ALA A 499 -25.82 -12.79 -2.14
CA ALA A 499 -25.42 -12.77 -0.75
C ALA A 499 -25.49 -11.34 -0.19
N VAL A 500 -25.82 -11.28 1.12
CA VAL A 500 -25.92 -10.06 1.91
C VAL A 500 -24.94 -10.17 3.07
N THR A 501 -24.14 -9.15 3.30
CA THR A 501 -23.06 -9.14 4.30
C THR A 501 -23.21 -7.91 5.21
N PRO A 502 -24.07 -7.94 6.24
CA PRO A 502 -24.07 -6.93 7.29
C PRO A 502 -22.84 -7.08 8.17
N GLY A 503 -22.37 -5.96 8.69
CA GLY A 503 -21.27 -5.90 9.64
C GLY A 503 -21.42 -4.76 10.62
N PHE A 504 -20.73 -4.88 11.73
CA PHE A 504 -20.63 -3.84 12.76
C PHE A 504 -19.23 -3.77 13.34
N ARG A 505 -18.89 -2.60 13.90
CA ARG A 505 -17.68 -2.37 14.67
C ARG A 505 -17.99 -1.43 15.82
N PHE A 506 -17.67 -1.87 17.03
CA PHE A 506 -17.62 -1.05 18.23
C PHE A 506 -16.17 -0.59 18.43
N GLU A 507 -15.99 0.68 18.73
CA GLU A 507 -14.72 1.29 19.12
C GLU A 507 -14.84 1.99 20.47
N HIS A 508 -13.83 1.79 21.29
CA HIS A 508 -13.56 2.61 22.45
C HIS A 508 -12.12 3.13 22.31
N ILE A 509 -11.96 4.44 22.18
CA ILE A 509 -10.68 5.09 21.92
C ILE A 509 -10.45 6.13 23.02
N PHE A 510 -9.29 6.02 23.66
CA PHE A 510 -8.79 7.00 24.60
C PHE A 510 -7.45 7.53 24.10
N THR A 511 -7.38 8.82 23.79
CA THR A 511 -6.19 9.50 23.26
C THR A 511 -5.87 10.69 24.13
N GLU A 512 -4.61 10.81 24.55
CA GLU A 512 -4.11 11.96 25.29
C GLU A 512 -2.94 12.62 24.56
N SER A 513 -2.77 13.89 24.78
CA SER A 513 -1.58 14.69 24.48
C SER A 513 -1.20 15.41 25.77
N GLU A 514 -0.06 15.07 26.31
CA GLU A 514 0.48 15.67 27.54
C GLU A 514 1.82 16.33 27.18
N GLY A 515 1.95 17.63 27.38
CA GLY A 515 3.23 18.24 27.05
C GLY A 515 3.30 19.75 27.18
N VAL A 516 4.46 20.24 26.76
CA VAL A 516 4.81 21.65 26.87
C VAL A 516 5.37 22.17 25.56
N TYR A 517 5.22 23.47 25.32
CA TYR A 517 5.90 24.20 24.27
C TYR A 517 6.40 25.55 24.77
N SER A 518 7.46 26.07 24.14
CA SER A 518 8.03 27.37 24.50
C SER A 518 7.34 28.50 23.74
N GLU A 519 6.88 29.50 24.49
CA GLU A 519 6.41 30.76 23.93
C GLU A 519 7.50 31.82 24.14
N VAL A 520 8.27 32.08 23.09
CA VAL A 520 9.38 33.04 23.11
C VAL A 520 9.01 34.29 22.39
N LEU A 521 9.02 35.44 23.08
CA LEU A 521 8.82 36.76 22.49
C LEU A 521 10.16 37.42 22.23
N PHE A 522 10.33 38.01 21.06
CA PHE A 522 11.53 38.71 20.65
C PHE A 522 11.28 40.19 20.45
N ASP A 523 12.28 41.03 20.74
CA ASP A 523 12.29 42.43 20.32
C ASP A 523 12.59 42.56 18.80
N ILE A 524 12.56 43.81 18.30
CA ILE A 524 12.83 44.11 16.89
C ILE A 524 14.26 43.70 16.49
N ALA A 525 15.21 43.67 17.45
CA ALA A 525 16.59 43.26 17.24
C ALA A 525 16.80 41.76 17.36
N GLN A 526 15.72 40.97 17.50
CA GLN A 526 15.72 39.53 17.68
C GLN A 526 16.33 39.07 19.02
N ASN A 527 16.34 39.92 20.05
CA ASN A 527 16.68 39.48 21.40
C ASN A 527 15.46 38.91 22.11
N PRO A 528 15.57 37.81 22.86
CA PRO A 528 14.46 37.25 23.61
C PRO A 528 14.07 38.20 24.75
N ILE A 529 12.82 38.62 24.79
CA ILE A 529 12.23 39.46 25.86
C ILE A 529 11.59 38.57 26.92
N SER A 530 11.01 37.47 26.51
CA SER A 530 10.31 36.54 27.38
C SER A 530 10.45 35.13 26.81
N ASN A 531 10.63 34.14 27.66
CA ASN A 531 10.56 32.75 27.35
C ASN A 531 9.72 32.04 28.41
N VAL A 532 8.52 31.62 28.05
CA VAL A 532 7.55 31.02 28.97
C VAL A 532 7.21 29.61 28.43
N GLU A 533 7.34 28.63 29.30
CA GLU A 533 6.84 27.28 28.98
C GLU A 533 5.35 27.23 29.20
N GLN A 534 4.61 26.88 28.15
CA GLN A 534 3.16 26.71 28.15
C GLN A 534 2.83 25.22 28.20
N ILE A 535 1.89 24.87 29.09
CA ILE A 535 1.34 23.50 29.18
C ILE A 535 0.17 23.38 28.19
N ASP A 536 0.17 22.31 27.38
CA ASP A 536 -0.93 21.98 26.44
C ASP A 536 -1.31 20.50 26.59
N ASP A 537 -2.20 20.24 27.53
CA ASP A 537 -2.71 18.90 27.82
C ASP A 537 -4.12 18.77 27.24
N ARG A 538 -4.35 17.68 26.51
CA ARG A 538 -5.64 17.35 25.87
C ARG A 538 -5.99 15.90 26.08
N SER A 539 -7.26 15.59 26.26
CA SER A 539 -7.77 14.24 26.44
C SER A 539 -9.07 14.02 25.68
N PHE A 540 -9.14 12.93 24.94
CA PHE A 540 -10.30 12.56 24.14
C PHE A 540 -10.71 11.13 24.49
N ASN A 541 -11.94 10.97 24.97
CA ASN A 541 -12.52 9.66 25.27
C ASN A 541 -13.77 9.44 24.41
N ARG A 542 -13.74 8.45 23.54
CA ARG A 542 -14.78 8.20 22.52
C ARG A 542 -15.23 6.75 22.56
N SER A 543 -16.54 6.54 22.45
CA SER A 543 -17.14 5.21 22.26
C SER A 543 -18.26 5.31 21.26
N PHE A 544 -18.22 4.51 20.21
CA PHE A 544 -19.18 4.54 19.12
C PHE A 544 -19.34 3.20 18.42
N MET A 545 -20.39 3.09 17.61
CA MET A 545 -20.67 1.95 16.75
C MET A 545 -20.63 2.39 15.30
N LEU A 546 -20.01 1.59 14.45
CA LEU A 546 -20.05 1.73 12.99
C LEU A 546 -20.77 0.54 12.38
N PHE A 547 -21.55 0.79 11.35
CA PHE A 547 -22.27 -0.23 10.61
C PHE A 547 -21.91 -0.24 9.14
N GLY A 548 -22.05 -1.38 8.50
CA GLY A 548 -21.86 -1.52 7.07
C GLY A 548 -22.66 -2.68 6.52
N LEU A 549 -22.95 -2.58 5.22
CA LEU A 549 -23.70 -3.56 4.47
C LEU A 549 -23.02 -3.79 3.12
N GLY A 550 -22.68 -5.04 2.84
CA GLY A 550 -22.19 -5.48 1.54
C GLY A 550 -23.22 -6.35 0.83
N LEU A 551 -23.34 -6.18 -0.47
CA LEU A 551 -24.18 -7.02 -1.34
C LEU A 551 -23.30 -7.59 -2.45
N SER A 552 -23.49 -8.86 -2.79
CA SER A 552 -22.88 -9.47 -3.96
C SER A 552 -23.88 -10.28 -4.74
N HIS A 553 -23.85 -10.15 -6.07
CA HIS A 553 -24.73 -10.84 -6.99
C HIS A 553 -23.96 -11.40 -8.19
N THR A 554 -23.96 -12.72 -8.35
CA THR A 554 -23.33 -13.38 -9.49
C THR A 554 -24.21 -13.21 -10.72
N ILE A 555 -23.71 -12.46 -11.71
CA ILE A 555 -24.38 -12.18 -12.99
C ILE A 555 -23.86 -13.17 -14.03
N GLY A 556 -24.49 -14.34 -14.09
CA GLY A 556 -24.01 -15.41 -14.96
C GLY A 556 -22.63 -15.96 -14.54
N PRO A 557 -21.95 -16.75 -15.39
CA PRO A 557 -20.71 -17.43 -15.02
C PRO A 557 -19.46 -16.55 -15.06
N LYS A 558 -19.56 -15.33 -15.56
CA LYS A 558 -18.38 -14.49 -15.90
C LYS A 558 -18.35 -13.13 -15.21
N ALA A 559 -19.41 -12.73 -14.50
CA ALA A 559 -19.49 -11.41 -13.89
C ALA A 559 -20.14 -11.47 -12.50
N GLU A 560 -19.75 -10.55 -11.63
CA GLU A 560 -20.34 -10.30 -10.33
C GLU A 560 -20.63 -8.80 -10.18
N GLY A 561 -21.87 -8.48 -9.77
CA GLY A 561 -22.23 -7.17 -9.26
C GLY A 561 -21.97 -7.12 -7.77
N TYR A 562 -21.49 -5.99 -7.27
CA TYR A 562 -21.30 -5.74 -5.86
C TYR A 562 -21.75 -4.33 -5.49
N ALA A 563 -22.23 -4.19 -4.26
CA ALA A 563 -22.51 -2.89 -3.67
C ALA A 563 -22.14 -2.92 -2.19
N ASN A 564 -21.71 -1.80 -1.67
CA ASN A 564 -21.53 -1.65 -0.24
C ASN A 564 -21.80 -0.22 0.22
N ILE A 565 -22.19 -0.11 1.49
CA ILE A 565 -22.24 1.14 2.23
C ILE A 565 -21.61 0.90 3.60
N SER A 566 -20.76 1.81 4.05
CA SER A 566 -20.17 1.74 5.39
C SER A 566 -20.01 3.11 6.00
N GLN A 567 -20.16 3.16 7.31
CA GLN A 567 -19.72 4.28 8.12
C GLN A 567 -18.20 4.25 8.28
N ASN A 568 -17.58 5.41 8.28
CA ASN A 568 -16.15 5.60 8.45
C ASN A 568 -15.89 6.65 9.54
N TYR A 569 -14.70 6.62 10.08
CA TYR A 569 -14.30 7.48 11.18
C TYR A 569 -12.79 7.69 11.15
N ARG A 570 -12.35 8.93 11.36
CA ARG A 570 -10.94 9.27 11.56
C ARG A 570 -10.81 10.03 12.86
N SER A 571 -10.09 9.44 13.82
CA SER A 571 -9.76 10.16 15.05
C SER A 571 -8.81 11.30 14.77
N VAL A 572 -8.89 12.38 15.57
CA VAL A 572 -7.82 13.37 15.63
C VAL A 572 -6.49 12.68 15.86
N THR A 573 -5.49 13.07 15.09
CA THR A 573 -4.14 12.54 15.21
C THR A 573 -3.30 13.37 16.19
N PHE A 574 -2.16 12.85 16.63
CA PHE A 574 -1.24 13.62 17.48
C PHE A 574 -0.76 14.92 16.81
N SER A 575 -0.65 14.89 15.47
CA SER A 575 -0.34 16.11 14.72
C SER A 575 -1.52 17.10 14.64
N ASP A 576 -2.75 16.64 14.82
CA ASP A 576 -3.93 17.52 14.83
C ASP A 576 -4.12 18.25 16.15
N ILE A 577 -3.64 17.66 17.25
CA ILE A 577 -3.88 18.16 18.61
C ILE A 577 -2.64 18.75 19.31
N ARG A 578 -1.47 18.76 18.66
CA ARG A 578 -0.24 19.28 19.23
C ARG A 578 0.01 20.72 18.79
N THR A 579 0.18 21.63 19.72
CA THR A 579 0.68 22.98 19.47
C THR A 579 2.21 22.97 19.42
N VAL A 580 2.81 23.55 18.39
CA VAL A 580 4.28 23.59 18.20
C VAL A 580 4.85 25.01 18.22
N SER A 581 4.02 26.01 18.05
CA SER A 581 4.40 27.41 18.13
C SER A 581 3.16 28.29 18.38
N PRO A 582 3.31 29.51 18.92
CA PRO A 582 2.21 30.41 19.16
C PRO A 582 1.43 30.85 17.91
N THR A 583 2.04 30.73 16.73
CA THR A 583 1.42 31.08 15.44
C THR A 583 0.74 29.90 14.74
N PHE A 584 0.80 28.71 15.34
CA PHE A 584 0.09 27.54 14.87
C PHE A 584 -0.85 27.04 15.97
N ILE A 585 -2.07 27.45 15.89
CA ILE A 585 -3.11 27.24 16.92
C ILE A 585 -3.89 25.98 16.57
N VAL A 586 -4.23 25.20 17.57
CA VAL A 586 -5.20 24.11 17.47
C VAL A 586 -6.49 24.57 18.10
N ASP A 587 -7.59 24.51 17.37
CA ASP A 587 -8.91 24.80 17.87
C ASP A 587 -9.21 23.94 19.12
N PRO A 588 -9.57 24.52 20.26
CA PRO A 588 -9.91 23.75 21.46
C PRO A 588 -11.11 22.83 21.25
N ASP A 589 -12.01 23.15 20.32
CA ASP A 589 -13.21 22.40 20.02
C ASP A 589 -13.04 21.43 18.84
N ILE A 590 -11.80 21.17 18.41
CA ILE A 590 -11.52 20.21 17.32
C ILE A 590 -12.11 18.83 17.62
N THR A 591 -12.84 18.29 16.67
CA THR A 591 -13.50 16.98 16.77
C THR A 591 -12.98 16.01 15.70
N ASP A 592 -13.34 14.74 15.88
CA ASP A 592 -13.01 13.66 14.94
C ASP A 592 -13.84 13.77 13.65
N GLU A 593 -13.28 13.32 12.53
CA GLU A 593 -13.99 13.26 11.25
C GLU A 593 -14.86 12.00 11.17
N GLN A 594 -16.07 12.12 10.63
CA GLN A 594 -17.00 11.04 10.39
C GLN A 594 -17.45 11.03 8.93
N GLY A 595 -18.10 9.96 8.51
CA GLY A 595 -18.70 9.94 7.20
C GLY A 595 -19.14 8.57 6.72
N TYR A 596 -19.49 8.53 5.43
CA TYR A 596 -20.02 7.34 4.77
C TYR A 596 -19.27 7.10 3.45
N THR A 597 -19.02 5.84 3.16
CA THR A 597 -18.53 5.40 1.84
C THR A 597 -19.56 4.51 1.20
N VAL A 598 -19.88 4.76 -0.07
CA VAL A 598 -20.77 3.95 -0.89
C VAL A 598 -20.03 3.51 -2.14
N ASP A 599 -20.18 2.25 -2.52
CA ASP A 599 -19.68 1.67 -3.75
C ASP A 599 -20.78 0.87 -4.45
N LEU A 600 -20.85 0.99 -5.78
CA LEU A 600 -21.64 0.14 -6.64
C LEU A 600 -20.82 -0.22 -7.87
N GLY A 601 -20.65 -1.51 -8.14
CA GLY A 601 -19.80 -1.93 -9.25
C GLY A 601 -20.18 -3.27 -9.85
N ILE A 602 -19.61 -3.51 -11.03
CA ILE A 602 -19.63 -4.77 -11.73
C ILE A 602 -18.21 -5.16 -12.11
N ARG A 603 -17.85 -6.41 -11.88
CA ARG A 603 -16.53 -6.93 -12.18
C ARG A 603 -16.58 -8.28 -12.86
N SER A 604 -15.56 -8.56 -13.66
CA SER A 604 -15.40 -9.89 -14.24
C SER A 604 -15.06 -10.91 -13.15
N LEU A 605 -15.63 -12.07 -13.21
CA LEU A 605 -15.08 -13.28 -12.63
C LEU A 605 -13.91 -13.76 -13.50
N THR A 606 -13.24 -14.83 -13.10
CA THR A 606 -12.11 -15.38 -13.83
C THR A 606 -12.37 -15.54 -15.34
N THR A 607 -11.75 -14.71 -16.18
CA THR A 607 -11.82 -14.79 -17.64
C THR A 607 -10.42 -14.82 -18.25
N LYS A 608 -10.27 -15.52 -19.39
CA LYS A 608 -8.97 -15.60 -20.10
C LYS A 608 -8.74 -14.39 -21.02
N THR A 609 -9.81 -13.69 -21.42
CA THR A 609 -9.78 -12.67 -22.47
C THR A 609 -9.84 -11.26 -21.92
N LEU A 610 -10.84 -10.95 -21.09
CA LEU A 610 -11.07 -9.62 -20.56
C LEU A 610 -11.27 -9.68 -19.05
N ASN A 611 -10.41 -9.02 -18.29
CA ASN A 611 -10.60 -8.75 -16.87
C ASN A 611 -11.04 -7.28 -16.72
N PHE A 612 -12.15 -7.02 -16.04
CA PHE A 612 -12.64 -5.66 -15.86
C PHE A 612 -13.25 -5.46 -14.47
N ASP A 613 -13.24 -4.22 -14.02
CA ASP A 613 -13.96 -3.71 -12.85
C ASP A 613 -14.42 -2.29 -13.15
N VAL A 614 -15.70 -2.06 -13.12
CA VAL A 614 -16.31 -0.73 -13.31
C VAL A 614 -17.14 -0.43 -12.08
N SER A 615 -16.90 0.69 -11.45
CA SER A 615 -17.62 1.09 -10.24
C SER A 615 -17.84 2.59 -10.17
N ILE A 616 -18.91 2.98 -9.51
CA ILE A 616 -19.16 4.33 -9.02
C ILE A 616 -18.99 4.33 -7.50
N PHE A 617 -18.54 5.44 -6.97
CA PHE A 617 -18.36 5.61 -5.52
C PHE A 617 -18.84 6.99 -5.08
N GLY A 618 -19.20 7.09 -3.81
CA GLY A 618 -19.46 8.32 -3.09
C GLY A 618 -18.83 8.26 -1.71
N LEU A 619 -18.25 9.38 -1.29
CA LEU A 619 -17.60 9.56 0.00
C LEU A 619 -18.11 10.87 0.60
N LEU A 620 -18.86 10.79 1.68
CA LEU A 620 -19.29 11.92 2.45
C LEU A 620 -18.39 12.08 3.66
N TYR A 621 -17.77 13.23 3.79
CA TYR A 621 -17.00 13.66 4.94
C TYR A 621 -17.79 14.67 5.73
N ASP A 622 -17.90 14.42 7.02
CA ASP A 622 -18.42 15.32 8.00
C ASP A 622 -17.31 15.76 8.96
N ASP A 623 -17.31 17.02 9.38
CA ASP A 623 -16.30 17.59 10.28
C ASP A 623 -14.85 17.45 9.78
N ARG A 624 -14.63 17.63 8.48
CA ARG A 624 -13.29 17.52 7.90
C ARG A 624 -12.29 18.47 8.57
N ILE A 625 -11.16 17.94 9.02
CA ILE A 625 -10.07 18.73 9.62
C ILE A 625 -9.20 19.35 8.53
N GLY A 626 -8.95 20.65 8.66
CA GLY A 626 -8.07 21.41 7.79
C GLY A 626 -7.32 22.51 8.52
N ILE A 627 -6.61 23.34 7.76
CA ILE A 627 -5.87 24.50 8.26
C ILE A 627 -6.36 25.73 7.53
N ILE A 628 -6.73 26.74 8.30
CA ILE A 628 -7.11 28.07 7.80
C ILE A 628 -6.18 29.13 8.37
N LEU A 629 -6.25 30.34 7.85
CA LEU A 629 -5.63 31.51 8.42
C LEU A 629 -6.71 32.31 9.17
N ASP A 630 -6.43 32.68 10.44
CA ASP A 630 -7.27 33.60 11.18
C ASP A 630 -7.02 35.08 10.77
N ASP A 631 -7.79 36.00 11.31
CA ASP A 631 -7.66 37.44 11.03
C ASP A 631 -6.30 38.04 11.46
N ARG A 632 -5.52 37.30 12.23
CA ARG A 632 -4.16 37.65 12.67
C ARG A 632 -3.06 36.96 11.88
N ALA A 633 -3.44 36.28 10.80
CA ALA A 633 -2.57 35.45 9.98
C ALA A 633 -1.91 34.25 10.73
N ASN A 634 -2.49 33.84 11.87
CA ASN A 634 -2.12 32.58 12.50
C ASN A 634 -2.72 31.41 11.72
N ARG A 635 -2.01 30.31 11.66
CA ARG A 635 -2.55 29.05 11.17
C ARG A 635 -3.39 28.39 12.25
N VAL A 636 -4.66 28.15 11.97
CA VAL A 636 -5.58 27.49 12.89
C VAL A 636 -5.98 26.14 12.30
N ARG A 637 -5.71 25.09 13.04
CA ARG A 637 -6.20 23.75 12.71
C ARG A 637 -7.54 23.53 13.39
N LYS A 638 -8.55 23.24 12.58
CA LYS A 638 -9.93 23.06 13.04
C LYS A 638 -10.74 22.21 12.07
N ASN A 639 -11.98 21.87 12.44
CA ASN A 639 -12.94 21.29 11.52
C ASN A 639 -13.44 22.41 10.57
N ILE A 640 -13.32 22.20 9.26
CA ILE A 640 -13.60 23.21 8.24
C ILE A 640 -14.94 23.01 7.52
N GLY A 641 -15.57 21.84 7.65
CA GLY A 641 -16.90 21.60 7.12
C GLY A 641 -17.14 20.24 6.53
N GLU A 642 -18.27 20.12 5.83
CA GLU A 642 -18.69 18.91 5.12
C GLU A 642 -18.16 18.90 3.69
N ALA A 643 -17.68 17.74 3.22
CA ALA A 643 -17.22 17.56 1.86
C ALA A 643 -17.83 16.29 1.23
N PHE A 644 -18.21 16.39 -0.04
CA PHE A 644 -18.66 15.25 -0.83
C PHE A 644 -17.71 14.99 -1.99
N ILE A 645 -17.24 13.75 -2.08
CA ILE A 645 -16.32 13.28 -3.12
C ILE A 645 -17.01 12.11 -3.81
N TYR A 646 -17.15 12.16 -5.12
CA TYR A 646 -17.79 11.10 -5.88
C TYR A 646 -17.09 10.87 -7.21
N GLY A 647 -17.33 9.71 -7.79
CA GLY A 647 -16.66 9.43 -9.05
C GLY A 647 -16.97 8.06 -9.63
N MET A 648 -16.25 7.79 -10.73
CA MET A 648 -16.29 6.52 -11.44
C MET A 648 -14.88 5.98 -11.61
N GLU A 649 -14.73 4.69 -11.35
CA GLU A 649 -13.48 3.95 -11.49
C GLU A 649 -13.65 2.84 -12.53
N ILE A 650 -12.77 2.80 -13.53
CA ILE A 650 -12.78 1.81 -14.62
C ILE A 650 -11.43 1.13 -14.70
N PHE A 651 -11.41 -0.17 -14.59
CA PHE A 651 -10.29 -1.03 -14.92
C PHE A 651 -10.67 -1.98 -16.04
N GLY A 652 -9.80 -2.14 -17.02
CA GLY A 652 -9.92 -3.13 -18.09
C GLY A 652 -8.54 -3.68 -18.44
N ASP A 653 -8.38 -4.99 -18.52
CA ASP A 653 -7.19 -5.68 -19.01
C ASP A 653 -7.63 -6.70 -20.07
N LEU A 654 -7.23 -6.45 -21.32
CA LEU A 654 -7.59 -7.24 -22.49
C LEU A 654 -6.39 -8.04 -22.97
N ASN A 655 -6.53 -9.37 -22.96
CA ASN A 655 -5.59 -10.27 -23.61
C ASN A 655 -5.89 -10.34 -25.11
N LEU A 656 -5.12 -9.63 -25.92
CA LEU A 656 -5.33 -9.53 -27.36
C LEU A 656 -5.12 -10.87 -28.08
N VAL A 657 -4.18 -11.69 -27.66
CA VAL A 657 -3.94 -13.01 -28.26
C VAL A 657 -5.16 -13.91 -28.08
N SER A 658 -5.69 -13.98 -26.88
CA SER A 658 -6.89 -14.75 -26.57
C SER A 658 -8.14 -14.18 -27.26
N SER A 659 -8.26 -12.86 -27.41
CA SER A 659 -9.40 -12.21 -28.05
C SER A 659 -9.49 -12.49 -29.55
N LEU A 660 -8.34 -12.66 -30.20
CA LEU A 660 -8.24 -12.96 -31.64
C LEU A 660 -8.36 -14.46 -31.93
N ASN A 661 -8.63 -15.32 -30.94
CA ASN A 661 -8.68 -16.78 -31.06
C ASN A 661 -7.42 -17.36 -31.73
N LYS A 662 -6.26 -16.71 -31.51
CA LYS A 662 -4.97 -17.18 -32.02
C LYS A 662 -4.27 -18.04 -30.98
N ASP A 663 -3.88 -19.21 -31.37
CA ASP A 663 -3.15 -20.17 -30.52
C ASP A 663 -1.63 -19.89 -30.56
N TRP A 664 -1.27 -18.64 -30.33
CA TRP A 664 0.14 -18.22 -30.26
C TRP A 664 0.69 -18.50 -28.85
N LYS A 665 1.02 -19.76 -28.60
CA LYS A 665 1.48 -20.22 -27.27
C LYS A 665 2.70 -19.45 -26.73
N GLU A 666 3.53 -18.90 -27.62
CA GLU A 666 4.76 -18.20 -27.26
C GLU A 666 4.59 -16.68 -27.13
N VAL A 667 3.47 -16.13 -27.61
CA VAL A 667 3.22 -14.69 -27.61
C VAL A 667 2.18 -14.32 -26.55
N LYS A 668 2.48 -13.29 -25.78
CA LYS A 668 1.57 -12.67 -24.83
C LYS A 668 1.46 -11.20 -25.18
N LEU A 669 0.24 -10.70 -25.26
CA LEU A 669 -0.03 -9.29 -25.54
C LEU A 669 -1.29 -8.86 -24.82
N ASN A 670 -1.11 -8.02 -23.80
CA ASN A 670 -2.17 -7.44 -23.01
C ASN A 670 -2.15 -5.92 -23.13
N VAL A 671 -3.33 -5.33 -23.19
CA VAL A 671 -3.52 -3.88 -23.06
C VAL A 671 -4.40 -3.64 -21.86
N PHE A 672 -3.94 -2.78 -20.95
CA PHE A 672 -4.75 -2.37 -19.81
C PHE A 672 -5.09 -0.88 -19.86
N ILE A 673 -6.24 -0.56 -19.31
CA ILE A 673 -6.73 0.79 -19.05
C ILE A 673 -7.19 0.83 -17.60
N ASN A 674 -6.77 1.86 -16.91
CA ASN A 674 -7.11 2.16 -15.54
C ASN A 674 -7.39 3.66 -15.44
N THR A 675 -8.64 4.02 -15.20
CA THR A 675 -9.03 5.43 -15.13
C THR A 675 -10.01 5.69 -14.01
N ALA A 676 -9.83 6.82 -13.34
CA ALA A 676 -10.76 7.34 -12.35
C ALA A 676 -11.13 8.78 -12.72
N PHE A 677 -12.42 9.05 -12.74
CA PHE A 677 -13.00 10.39 -12.76
C PHE A 677 -13.49 10.70 -11.35
N THR A 678 -13.01 11.76 -10.77
CA THR A 678 -13.35 12.15 -9.39
C THR A 678 -13.72 13.62 -9.34
N GLU A 679 -14.90 13.90 -8.85
CA GLU A 679 -15.38 15.26 -8.53
C GLU A 679 -15.55 15.40 -7.02
N SER A 680 -15.41 16.62 -6.55
CA SER A 680 -15.54 16.93 -5.13
C SER A 680 -16.00 18.35 -4.90
N SER A 681 -16.70 18.57 -3.80
CA SER A 681 -17.03 19.91 -3.35
C SER A 681 -17.25 19.97 -1.83
N TYR A 682 -16.95 21.09 -1.25
CA TYR A 682 -17.40 21.43 0.09
C TYR A 682 -18.89 21.78 0.06
N LEU A 683 -19.72 21.03 0.77
CA LEU A 683 -21.18 21.21 0.84
C LEU A 683 -21.57 22.31 1.83
N ALA A 684 -20.91 22.32 2.97
CA ALA A 684 -21.09 23.29 4.04
C ALA A 684 -19.74 23.63 4.67
N SER A 685 -19.58 24.86 5.09
CA SER A 685 -18.42 25.34 5.85
C SER A 685 -18.83 26.61 6.59
N GLU A 686 -18.31 26.79 7.80
CA GLU A 686 -18.40 28.05 8.56
C GLU A 686 -17.38 29.07 8.03
N GLU A 687 -16.38 28.61 7.28
CA GLU A 687 -15.35 29.47 6.72
C GLU A 687 -15.84 30.17 5.44
N ASN A 688 -15.51 31.43 5.33
CA ASN A 688 -15.84 32.25 4.16
C ASN A 688 -15.16 31.69 2.90
N ASN A 689 -15.86 31.68 1.76
CA ASN A 689 -15.35 31.27 0.44
C ASN A 689 -14.95 29.81 0.27
N VAL A 690 -15.24 28.91 1.21
CA VAL A 690 -14.94 27.47 1.12
C VAL A 690 -16.09 26.69 0.47
N LYS A 691 -17.34 27.03 0.80
CA LYS A 691 -18.51 26.35 0.24
C LYS A 691 -18.51 26.35 -1.30
N GLY A 692 -18.68 25.19 -1.91
CA GLY A 692 -18.68 25.00 -3.36
C GLY A 692 -17.28 24.87 -3.98
N LYS A 693 -16.21 25.07 -3.22
CA LYS A 693 -14.84 24.83 -3.69
C LYS A 693 -14.55 23.32 -3.78
N LYS A 694 -13.59 22.98 -4.62
CA LYS A 694 -13.09 21.58 -4.73
C LYS A 694 -12.25 21.21 -3.52
N VAL A 695 -12.34 19.95 -3.13
CA VAL A 695 -11.48 19.42 -2.06
C VAL A 695 -10.06 19.29 -2.60
N GLU A 696 -9.07 19.59 -1.76
CA GLU A 696 -7.65 19.65 -2.10
C GLU A 696 -7.10 18.26 -2.46
N PHE A 697 -6.04 18.24 -3.26
CA PHE A 697 -5.26 17.04 -3.66
C PHE A 697 -6.05 16.00 -4.45
N ILE A 698 -7.12 16.41 -5.13
CA ILE A 698 -7.98 15.53 -5.94
C ILE A 698 -7.81 15.87 -7.43
N PRO A 699 -7.14 15.01 -8.21
CA PRO A 699 -7.16 15.15 -9.67
C PRO A 699 -8.53 14.71 -10.20
N MET A 700 -9.15 15.52 -11.05
CA MET A 700 -10.42 15.17 -11.70
C MET A 700 -10.26 13.91 -12.56
N LEU A 701 -9.14 13.80 -13.28
CA LEU A 701 -8.81 12.66 -14.12
C LEU A 701 -7.47 12.04 -13.69
N ASN A 702 -7.53 10.76 -13.33
CA ASN A 702 -6.37 9.91 -13.11
C ASN A 702 -6.44 8.77 -14.14
N PHE A 703 -5.62 8.85 -15.17
CA PHE A 703 -5.62 7.91 -16.29
C PHE A 703 -4.29 7.18 -16.38
N LYS A 704 -4.34 5.86 -16.41
CA LYS A 704 -3.18 4.99 -16.58
C LYS A 704 -3.48 3.96 -17.64
N THR A 705 -2.55 3.74 -18.54
CA THR A 705 -2.67 2.71 -19.57
C THR A 705 -1.32 2.07 -19.84
N GLY A 706 -1.33 0.89 -20.41
CA GLY A 706 -0.08 0.25 -20.79
C GLY A 706 -0.28 -0.97 -21.66
N VAL A 707 0.82 -1.36 -22.28
CA VAL A 707 0.94 -2.56 -23.10
C VAL A 707 1.95 -3.48 -22.45
N ASN A 708 1.52 -4.69 -22.14
CA ASN A 708 2.40 -5.74 -21.66
C ASN A 708 2.55 -6.77 -22.77
N PHE A 709 3.76 -7.05 -23.17
CA PHE A 709 4.07 -8.00 -24.23
C PHE A 709 5.05 -9.06 -23.76
N GLY A 710 4.97 -10.23 -24.32
CA GLY A 710 5.86 -11.33 -24.05
C GLY A 710 6.10 -12.19 -25.29
N PHE A 711 7.32 -12.64 -25.44
CA PHE A 711 7.72 -13.65 -26.44
C PHE A 711 8.66 -14.64 -25.78
N ARG A 712 8.20 -15.89 -25.64
CA ARG A 712 8.95 -16.93 -24.90
C ARG A 712 9.30 -16.46 -23.48
N ASN A 713 10.59 -16.31 -23.23
CA ASN A 713 11.15 -15.92 -21.93
C ASN A 713 11.37 -14.42 -21.76
N LEU A 714 11.11 -13.63 -22.82
CA LEU A 714 11.19 -12.18 -22.79
C LEU A 714 9.81 -11.58 -22.48
N MET A 715 9.78 -10.66 -21.55
CA MET A 715 8.61 -9.88 -21.17
C MET A 715 8.94 -8.40 -21.23
N GLY A 716 7.99 -7.58 -21.62
CA GLY A 716 8.13 -6.13 -21.62
C GLY A 716 6.85 -5.45 -21.17
N SER A 717 6.97 -4.25 -20.65
CA SER A 717 5.88 -3.39 -20.22
C SER A 717 6.18 -1.95 -20.60
N LEU A 718 5.25 -1.33 -21.30
CA LEU A 718 5.22 0.11 -21.54
C LEU A 718 3.99 0.66 -20.82
N GLN A 719 4.19 1.60 -19.91
CA GLN A 719 3.14 2.22 -19.11
C GLN A 719 3.15 3.72 -19.33
N TRP A 720 1.96 4.32 -19.43
CA TRP A 720 1.76 5.76 -19.53
C TRP A 720 0.71 6.20 -18.51
N ILE A 721 1.02 7.29 -17.80
CA ILE A 721 0.20 7.84 -16.74
C ILE A 721 -0.03 9.31 -17.04
N TYR A 722 -1.28 9.76 -16.84
CA TYR A 722 -1.68 11.15 -16.87
C TYR A 722 -2.52 11.47 -15.63
N LEU A 723 -2.18 12.55 -14.95
CA LEU A 723 -3.01 13.14 -13.90
C LEU A 723 -3.33 14.58 -14.26
N SER A 724 -4.60 14.97 -14.07
CA SER A 724 -5.02 16.36 -14.21
C SER A 724 -4.51 17.20 -13.03
N GLU A 725 -4.64 18.50 -13.15
CA GLU A 725 -4.29 19.48 -12.14
C GLU A 725 -5.04 19.23 -10.80
N GLN A 726 -4.43 19.69 -9.69
CA GLN A 726 -4.97 19.55 -8.34
C GLN A 726 -4.72 20.83 -7.56
N PHE A 727 -5.69 21.24 -6.73
CA PHE A 727 -5.49 22.34 -5.79
C PHE A 727 -4.81 21.87 -4.51
N THR A 728 -4.07 22.71 -3.84
CA THR A 728 -3.37 22.39 -2.59
C THR A 728 -3.92 23.08 -1.36
N ASP A 729 -4.92 23.93 -1.54
CA ASP A 729 -5.60 24.69 -0.50
C ASP A 729 -7.12 24.70 -0.71
N VAL A 730 -7.85 25.00 0.36
CA VAL A 730 -9.32 25.01 0.37
C VAL A 730 -9.94 26.13 -0.49
N GLU A 731 -9.19 27.19 -0.75
CA GLU A 731 -9.62 28.31 -1.59
C GLU A 731 -9.46 28.04 -3.08
N ASN A 732 -8.83 26.93 -3.45
CA ASN A 732 -8.49 26.52 -4.81
C ASN A 732 -7.62 27.56 -5.54
N SER A 733 -6.59 28.02 -4.90
CA SER A 733 -5.65 28.98 -5.47
C SER A 733 -4.88 28.36 -6.65
N THR A 734 -4.88 29.02 -7.81
CA THR A 734 -4.18 28.59 -9.01
C THR A 734 -2.79 29.22 -9.13
N ILE A 735 -2.63 30.38 -8.53
CA ILE A 735 -1.40 31.16 -8.54
C ILE A 735 -0.94 31.31 -7.09
N ALA A 736 0.37 31.16 -6.86
CA ALA A 736 0.93 31.50 -5.55
C ALA A 736 0.60 32.96 -5.20
N VAL A 737 -0.09 33.14 -4.08
CA VAL A 737 -0.46 34.47 -3.58
C VAL A 737 0.81 35.25 -3.26
N ASP A 738 0.82 36.57 -3.51
CA ASP A 738 1.92 37.47 -3.15
C ASP A 738 2.37 37.23 -1.69
N GLY A 739 3.60 36.72 -1.53
CA GLY A 739 4.13 36.29 -0.23
C GLY A 739 4.31 34.79 -0.10
N ASP A 740 3.53 33.95 -0.76
CA ASP A 740 3.71 32.49 -0.74
C ASP A 740 4.66 31.98 -1.83
N ASN A 741 4.90 32.75 -2.88
CA ASN A 741 6.01 32.54 -3.82
C ASN A 741 7.36 32.31 -3.14
N ARG A 742 7.49 32.70 -1.89
CA ARG A 742 8.69 32.49 -1.07
C ARG A 742 8.85 31.05 -0.60
N ASN A 743 7.76 30.28 -0.48
CA ASN A 743 7.77 28.96 0.14
C ASN A 743 7.30 27.83 -0.78
N GLY A 744 6.61 28.11 -1.89
CA GLY A 744 6.06 27.10 -2.80
C GLY A 744 4.98 26.22 -2.19
N LEU A 745 4.28 26.72 -1.14
CA LEU A 745 3.31 25.92 -0.37
C LEU A 745 1.92 25.91 -1.00
N ILE A 746 1.48 27.08 -1.50
CA ILE A 746 0.15 27.30 -2.05
C ILE A 746 0.23 27.38 -3.58
N GLY A 747 -0.81 27.00 -4.25
CA GLY A 747 -0.93 26.96 -5.70
C GLY A 747 -1.33 25.59 -6.20
N GLU A 748 -1.59 25.48 -7.48
CA GLU A 748 -1.94 24.18 -8.06
C GLU A 748 -0.73 23.25 -8.22
N ILE A 749 -0.99 21.97 -8.24
CA ILE A 749 -0.09 20.96 -8.82
C ILE A 749 -0.52 20.82 -10.28
N PRO A 750 0.31 21.23 -11.27
CA PRO A 750 -0.06 21.17 -12.67
C PRO A 750 -0.31 19.75 -13.15
N SER A 751 -1.09 19.61 -14.22
CA SER A 751 -1.26 18.31 -14.87
C SER A 751 0.09 17.80 -15.41
N TYR A 752 0.29 16.48 -15.32
CA TYR A 752 1.52 15.87 -15.79
C TYR A 752 1.28 14.50 -16.42
N HIS A 753 2.25 14.06 -17.24
CA HIS A 753 2.25 12.72 -17.78
C HIS A 753 3.66 12.11 -17.71
N VAL A 754 3.71 10.81 -17.45
CA VAL A 754 4.96 10.05 -17.32
C VAL A 754 4.84 8.73 -18.06
N MET A 755 5.94 8.32 -18.71
CA MET A 755 6.01 7.05 -19.42
C MET A 755 7.17 6.22 -18.87
N ASP A 756 6.91 4.93 -18.60
CA ASP A 756 7.91 3.98 -18.09
C ASP A 756 8.02 2.77 -19.02
N LEU A 757 9.23 2.30 -19.27
CA LEU A 757 9.54 1.14 -20.10
C LEU A 757 10.35 0.14 -19.29
N SER A 758 9.91 -1.11 -19.27
CA SER A 758 10.57 -2.18 -18.51
C SER A 758 10.62 -3.48 -19.32
N PHE A 759 11.68 -4.27 -19.10
CA PHE A 759 11.90 -5.57 -19.69
C PHE A 759 12.33 -6.57 -18.63
N ALA A 760 11.98 -7.85 -18.85
CA ALA A 760 12.45 -8.96 -18.05
C ALA A 760 12.75 -10.16 -18.97
N TYR A 761 13.91 -10.77 -18.79
CA TYR A 761 14.30 -11.98 -19.50
C TYR A 761 14.66 -13.08 -18.50
N SER A 762 14.03 -14.24 -18.62
CA SER A 762 14.22 -15.37 -17.73
C SER A 762 14.93 -16.52 -18.48
N PHE A 763 16.01 -17.04 -17.90
CA PHE A 763 16.74 -18.18 -18.46
C PHE A 763 17.19 -19.12 -17.35
N LYS A 764 16.60 -20.30 -17.25
CA LYS A 764 16.86 -21.27 -16.17
C LYS A 764 16.70 -20.60 -14.79
N ASN A 765 17.77 -20.56 -14.02
CA ASN A 765 17.81 -19.98 -12.67
C ASN A 765 18.11 -18.48 -12.66
N PHE A 766 18.32 -17.87 -13.83
CA PHE A 766 18.65 -16.47 -13.97
C PHE A 766 17.48 -15.65 -14.48
N LYS A 767 17.31 -14.45 -13.97
CA LYS A 767 16.38 -13.44 -14.49
C LYS A 767 17.09 -12.10 -14.54
N ILE A 768 17.01 -11.42 -15.68
CA ILE A 768 17.49 -10.05 -15.85
C ILE A 768 16.27 -9.17 -16.02
N GLU A 769 16.19 -8.11 -15.25
CA GLU A 769 15.17 -7.08 -15.35
C GLU A 769 15.88 -5.73 -15.63
N SER A 770 15.40 -4.96 -16.60
CA SER A 770 15.97 -3.66 -16.94
C SER A 770 14.88 -2.72 -17.37
N GLY A 771 15.08 -1.41 -17.18
CA GLY A 771 14.09 -0.44 -17.61
C GLY A 771 14.56 1.01 -17.53
N ILE A 772 13.67 1.87 -18.01
CA ILE A 772 13.80 3.32 -18.01
C ILE A 772 12.56 3.86 -17.30
N ASN A 773 12.73 4.49 -16.17
CA ASN A 773 11.69 5.26 -15.52
C ASN A 773 11.66 6.65 -16.15
N ASN A 774 10.47 7.24 -16.30
CA ASN A 774 10.27 8.56 -16.89
C ASN A 774 10.99 8.69 -18.25
N LEU A 775 10.61 7.83 -19.21
CA LEU A 775 11.23 7.72 -20.53
C LEU A 775 11.30 9.08 -21.26
N MET A 776 10.30 9.93 -21.09
CA MET A 776 10.22 11.23 -21.75
C MET A 776 11.00 12.34 -21.02
N ASN A 777 11.57 12.04 -19.85
CA ASN A 777 12.26 13.00 -18.98
C ASN A 777 11.39 14.22 -18.63
N THR A 778 10.13 13.99 -18.32
CA THR A 778 9.21 15.05 -17.87
C THR A 778 9.64 15.54 -16.50
N PHE A 779 9.79 16.86 -16.33
CA PHE A 779 9.96 17.47 -15.02
C PHE A 779 8.56 17.80 -14.47
N TYR A 780 8.26 17.28 -13.28
CA TYR A 780 6.97 17.43 -12.64
C TYR A 780 7.13 17.25 -11.13
N PHE A 781 6.08 17.58 -10.43
CA PHE A 781 5.97 17.29 -8.99
C PHE A 781 4.57 16.80 -8.67
N THR A 782 4.47 16.04 -7.59
CA THR A 782 3.21 15.45 -7.14
C THR A 782 2.74 16.05 -5.81
N ARG A 783 3.54 16.94 -5.21
CA ARG A 783 3.31 17.43 -3.86
C ARG A 783 3.90 18.82 -3.65
N ARG A 784 3.14 19.68 -2.93
CA ARG A 784 3.62 20.84 -2.20
C ARG A 784 3.61 20.50 -0.71
N ALA A 785 4.78 20.36 -0.10
CA ALA A 785 4.90 19.90 1.28
C ALA A 785 4.89 21.08 2.26
N THR A 786 4.02 21.02 3.26
CA THR A 786 3.93 22.05 4.33
C THR A 786 5.01 21.89 5.40
N SER A 787 5.59 20.71 5.50
CA SER A 787 6.65 20.35 6.43
C SER A 787 7.63 19.40 5.74
N TYR A 788 8.47 18.72 6.51
CA TYR A 788 9.40 17.72 6.01
C TYR A 788 8.81 16.81 4.91
N PRO A 789 9.45 16.60 3.75
CA PRO A 789 10.81 17.04 3.33
C PRO A 789 10.89 18.47 2.78
N GLY A 790 9.80 19.25 2.82
CA GLY A 790 9.72 20.64 2.43
C GLY A 790 10.30 21.61 3.48
N PRO A 791 9.74 22.81 3.58
CA PRO A 791 8.52 23.28 2.87
C PRO A 791 8.75 23.54 1.38
N GLY A 792 7.64 23.46 0.61
CA GLY A 792 7.62 23.81 -0.82
C GLY A 792 7.38 22.63 -1.77
N ILE A 793 7.63 22.86 -3.04
CA ILE A 793 7.49 21.87 -4.12
C ILE A 793 8.54 20.77 -3.94
N ILE A 794 8.07 19.52 -3.97
CA ILE A 794 8.95 18.35 -3.96
C ILE A 794 9.01 17.76 -5.38
N PRO A 795 10.08 18.01 -6.13
CA PRO A 795 10.24 17.48 -7.48
C PRO A 795 10.25 15.96 -7.50
N SER A 796 9.64 15.37 -8.52
CA SER A 796 9.67 13.94 -8.80
C SER A 796 10.93 13.55 -9.58
N GLU A 797 11.31 12.28 -9.50
CA GLU A 797 12.53 11.76 -10.12
C GLU A 797 12.52 11.95 -11.65
N SER A 798 13.61 12.51 -12.18
CA SER A 798 13.88 12.63 -13.60
C SER A 798 14.11 11.26 -14.24
N ARG A 799 14.45 11.20 -15.55
CA ARG A 799 14.73 9.93 -16.24
C ARG A 799 15.83 9.17 -15.53
N SER A 800 15.54 7.89 -15.23
CA SER A 800 16.50 6.98 -14.61
C SER A 800 16.48 5.60 -15.25
N PHE A 801 17.62 4.92 -15.18
CA PHE A 801 17.81 3.56 -15.69
C PHE A 801 18.08 2.62 -14.54
N TYR A 802 17.64 1.38 -14.68
CA TYR A 802 17.98 0.32 -13.75
C TYR A 802 18.20 -1.01 -14.46
N THR A 803 19.02 -1.85 -13.85
CA THR A 803 19.21 -3.25 -14.23
C THR A 803 19.33 -4.10 -12.98
N THR A 804 18.62 -5.22 -12.96
CA THR A 804 18.62 -6.20 -11.86
C THR A 804 19.00 -7.57 -12.42
N LEU A 805 19.97 -8.22 -11.80
CA LEU A 805 20.28 -9.63 -12.01
C LEU A 805 19.75 -10.43 -10.83
N GLN A 806 18.87 -11.40 -11.09
CA GLN A 806 18.40 -12.38 -10.11
C GLN A 806 19.00 -13.75 -10.40
N VAL A 807 19.44 -14.42 -9.36
CA VAL A 807 19.85 -15.83 -9.38
C VAL A 807 19.04 -16.58 -8.34
N LYS A 808 18.50 -17.75 -8.72
CA LYS A 808 17.73 -18.63 -7.85
C LYS A 808 18.44 -19.99 -7.75
N PHE A 809 18.70 -20.43 -6.52
CA PHE A 809 19.37 -21.70 -6.21
C PHE A 809 18.46 -22.71 -5.54
#